data_b4950c4e08d2308a5aa1bcc9ffca1311
#
_entry.id   b4950c4e08d2308a5aa1bcc9ffca1311
#
_cell.length_a   1.000
_cell.length_b   1.000
_cell.length_c   1.000
_cell.angle_alpha   90.00
_cell.angle_beta   90.00
_cell.angle_gamma   90.00
#
_symmetry.space_group_name_H-M   'P 1'
#
loop_
_entity.id
_entity.type
_entity.pdbx_description
1 polymer ?
#
loop_
_entity_poly.entity_id
_entity_poly.type
_entity_poly.pdbx_seq_one_letter_code
_entity_poly.pdbx_strand_id
1 'polypeptide(L)'
;MKAGMGAASLALLAACNNSPFPRGAERENTLYMAFAERSPRYLDPTSSYTAPESTYVYEISEPPYGYHPLKRPYTLIPRAAAEVVKPYFLDKQGQRLPDDAPGDQIAEAVYDIPIRPGLKWSPHPAFAKDARGQYLYHRLKPGELGDRRSPFEFKQLATREVVAEDFVYALKRHANPRLEAPVAPVFSEHVLGLKDYLATVKRESDKQLAGLPENLPDKPFLDLRQWPLAGAVAVNDHLLRIRLKGRYPQWQYWLATNFTAPVPWEADAFYAQPGMAANSMSMNRWPVGTGPFMMTEYVQDRRHVMSRNPNYRPDTYPCEGEPGDAEAGRLADCGKPVPFVDKVVAINVKERVPIKELFKQGYLDLPEMDRADWGVNLAVDRDDSDEVKAFFEQRGFQLPMTVDISNWYLGFNWMDPVVGQGDTPEQQKRNRALRQAISIAIDWEEGYGRIFRDKGGDAAHGPIPPGVFGAKEGQPGEFNPVTHRLVHGKVERRPLEDAYKLMEQAGYPGGRDAKTGKPLVLNYDFQRVVTPELKAENDWLIRQFAKLGIQLDIRATDFNQFQEKILKGKHQIFWWGWFADYPDAENFLFLLYGPNSKSQHEGENTANYLNPEFDRLYRKLQSLEDGPEKADVMAKMNDIVRQDAPWAWGYWSYSGLAFQRWVHNGKPGVVVRDRARYLRVDAEDRTRSIAAWNGPVWWPLLAFAVGGLAIFIGTRRAWAKREAATALGGSR
;
A
#
# COMPACT_ATOMS: atom_id res chain seq x y z
N MET A 1 -38.36 14.71 43.80
CA MET A 1 -38.13 15.24 42.46
C MET A 1 -36.81 16.02 42.26
N LYS A 2 -36.22 16.67 43.28
CA LYS A 2 -34.99 17.48 43.12
C LYS A 2 -33.68 16.65 42.98
N ALA A 3 -33.63 15.41 43.46
CA ALA A 3 -32.44 14.56 43.34
C ALA A 3 -32.33 13.84 41.98
N GLY A 4 -33.45 13.60 41.30
CA GLY A 4 -33.44 12.93 39.98
C GLY A 4 -33.00 13.81 38.82
N MET A 5 -33.17 15.12 38.88
CA MET A 5 -32.74 16.07 37.83
C MET A 5 -31.22 16.27 37.83
N GLY A 6 -30.55 16.21 38.99
CA GLY A 6 -29.10 16.33 39.08
C GLY A 6 -28.38 15.09 38.53
N ALA A 7 -28.92 13.90 38.76
CA ALA A 7 -28.35 12.65 38.23
C ALA A 7 -28.53 12.51 36.71
N ALA A 8 -29.66 12.93 36.16
CA ALA A 8 -29.93 12.96 34.73
C ALA A 8 -29.04 13.98 34.00
N SER A 9 -28.76 15.14 34.58
CA SER A 9 -27.85 16.15 34.00
C SER A 9 -26.39 15.70 34.02
N LEU A 10 -25.95 15.01 35.06
CA LEU A 10 -24.62 14.40 35.14
C LEU A 10 -24.45 13.21 34.15
N ALA A 11 -25.50 12.42 33.93
CA ALA A 11 -25.52 11.36 32.96
C ALA A 11 -25.48 11.89 31.52
N LEU A 12 -26.16 13.01 31.23
CA LEU A 12 -26.08 13.68 29.92
C LEU A 12 -24.69 14.30 29.65
N LEU A 13 -24.00 14.79 30.68
CA LEU A 13 -22.66 15.31 30.56
C LEU A 13 -21.61 14.19 30.37
N ALA A 14 -21.87 12.97 30.86
CA ALA A 14 -21.06 11.79 30.61
C ALA A 14 -21.24 11.21 29.19
N ALA A 15 -22.29 11.61 28.46
CA ALA A 15 -22.59 11.17 27.10
C ALA A 15 -21.87 11.97 25.99
N CYS A 16 -21.11 13.01 26.35
CA CYS A 16 -20.41 13.86 25.37
C CYS A 16 -19.03 13.33 24.93
N ASN A 17 -18.69 12.08 25.24
CA ASN A 17 -17.48 11.46 24.75
C ASN A 17 -17.80 10.55 23.55
N ASN A 18 -17.47 11.02 22.34
CA ASN A 18 -17.63 10.27 21.10
C ASN A 18 -16.37 9.48 20.70
N SER A 19 -15.44 9.27 21.65
CA SER A 19 -14.25 8.41 21.41
C SER A 19 -14.69 7.00 21.00
N PRO A 20 -14.14 6.46 19.89
CA PRO A 20 -14.39 5.08 19.50
C PRO A 20 -13.67 4.06 20.38
N PHE A 21 -12.83 4.54 21.31
CA PHE A 21 -12.01 3.72 22.20
C PHE A 21 -12.55 3.72 23.63
N PRO A 22 -12.22 2.71 24.45
CA PRO A 22 -12.58 2.66 25.86
C PRO A 22 -12.08 3.89 26.62
N ARG A 23 -12.73 4.22 27.72
CA ARG A 23 -12.27 5.29 28.64
C ARG A 23 -10.88 4.94 29.18
N GLY A 24 -9.96 5.90 29.14
CA GLY A 24 -8.57 5.71 29.57
C GLY A 24 -7.61 5.27 28.47
N ALA A 25 -8.13 4.93 27.28
CA ALA A 25 -7.32 4.53 26.12
C ALA A 25 -6.29 5.61 25.73
N GLU A 26 -6.62 6.88 25.97
CA GLU A 26 -5.72 8.01 25.71
C GLU A 26 -4.42 7.98 26.54
N ARG A 27 -4.39 7.21 27.62
CA ARG A 27 -3.22 7.03 28.51
C ARG A 27 -2.35 5.84 28.17
N GLU A 28 -2.84 4.96 27.29
CA GLU A 28 -2.09 3.74 26.91
C GLU A 28 -0.92 4.07 25.98
N ASN A 29 0.17 3.33 26.08
CA ASN A 29 1.27 3.40 25.12
C ASN A 29 0.90 2.64 23.85
N THR A 30 -0.11 3.16 23.15
CA THR A 30 -0.78 2.55 21.99
C THR A 30 -0.86 3.55 20.85
N LEU A 31 -0.59 3.10 19.63
CA LEU A 31 -0.81 3.86 18.40
C LEU A 31 -2.23 3.58 17.90
N TYR A 32 -3.05 4.61 17.77
CA TYR A 32 -4.42 4.52 17.29
C TYR A 32 -4.52 4.96 15.84
N MET A 33 -5.01 4.07 14.97
CA MET A 33 -5.15 4.27 13.53
C MET A 33 -6.59 4.02 13.09
N ALA A 34 -6.94 4.49 11.91
CA ALA A 34 -8.18 4.11 11.23
C ALA A 34 -7.87 3.64 9.82
N PHE A 35 -8.66 2.72 9.32
CA PHE A 35 -8.68 2.30 7.92
C PHE A 35 -10.09 2.48 7.34
N ALA A 36 -10.18 2.98 6.12
CA ALA A 36 -11.44 3.29 5.45
C ALA A 36 -11.98 2.11 4.63
N GLU A 37 -11.07 1.29 4.11
CA GLU A 37 -11.41 0.14 3.29
C GLU A 37 -11.81 -1.07 4.16
N ARG A 38 -12.08 -2.19 3.51
CA ARG A 38 -12.31 -3.47 4.19
C ARG A 38 -11.03 -3.96 4.87
N SER A 39 -11.19 -4.87 5.81
CA SER A 39 -10.06 -5.59 6.42
C SER A 39 -9.12 -6.20 5.39
N PRO A 40 -7.81 -6.24 5.66
CA PRO A 40 -6.84 -6.90 4.78
C PRO A 40 -7.27 -8.35 4.52
N ARG A 41 -7.17 -8.77 3.26
CA ARG A 41 -7.56 -10.12 2.84
C ARG A 41 -6.48 -11.14 3.14
N TYR A 42 -5.23 -10.75 2.92
CA TYR A 42 -4.07 -11.61 3.05
C TYR A 42 -3.02 -10.98 3.97
N LEU A 43 -2.81 -11.59 5.14
CA LEU A 43 -1.69 -11.28 6.04
C LEU A 43 -0.60 -12.35 6.02
N ASP A 44 -0.79 -13.41 5.25
CA ASP A 44 0.24 -14.39 4.93
C ASP A 44 1.33 -13.73 4.08
N PRO A 45 2.61 -13.73 4.49
CA PRO A 45 3.68 -13.04 3.76
C PRO A 45 3.86 -13.53 2.32
N THR A 46 3.48 -14.77 1.99
CA THR A 46 3.51 -15.30 0.62
C THR A 46 2.44 -14.66 -0.28
N SER A 47 1.29 -14.28 0.28
CA SER A 47 0.10 -13.85 -0.48
C SER A 47 -0.20 -12.36 -0.36
N SER A 48 0.34 -11.69 0.66
CA SER A 48 0.10 -10.27 0.94
C SER A 48 0.79 -9.37 -0.08
N TYR A 49 0.02 -8.57 -0.82
CA TYR A 49 0.60 -7.70 -1.87
C TYR A 49 0.02 -6.29 -1.91
N THR A 50 -1.14 -6.07 -1.34
CA THR A 50 -1.78 -4.75 -1.41
C THR A 50 -1.24 -3.78 -0.35
N ALA A 51 -1.32 -2.46 -0.61
CA ALA A 51 -0.86 -1.43 0.30
C ALA A 51 -1.51 -1.51 1.70
N PRO A 52 -2.84 -1.76 1.85
CA PRO A 52 -3.45 -1.95 3.16
C PRO A 52 -2.90 -3.15 3.94
N GLU A 53 -2.52 -4.23 3.26
CA GLU A 53 -1.92 -5.41 3.87
C GLU A 53 -0.50 -5.15 4.36
N SER A 54 0.25 -4.33 3.61
CA SER A 54 1.63 -3.95 3.95
C SER A 54 1.74 -3.29 5.32
N THR A 55 0.74 -2.52 5.74
CA THR A 55 0.70 -1.88 7.07
C THR A 55 0.81 -2.88 8.23
N TYR A 56 0.40 -4.11 8.00
CA TYR A 56 0.43 -5.18 9.01
C TYR A 56 1.57 -6.17 8.78
N VAL A 57 1.74 -6.65 7.55
CA VAL A 57 2.62 -7.79 7.28
C VAL A 57 4.08 -7.45 7.58
N TYR A 58 4.54 -6.24 7.31
CA TYR A 58 5.91 -5.81 7.58
C TYR A 58 6.20 -5.54 9.07
N GLU A 59 5.17 -5.35 9.88
CA GLU A 59 5.32 -5.25 11.33
C GLU A 59 5.32 -6.63 12.01
N ILE A 60 4.77 -7.66 11.35
CA ILE A 60 4.64 -9.02 11.89
C ILE A 60 5.75 -9.93 11.35
N SER A 61 6.15 -9.79 10.09
CA SER A 61 7.10 -10.66 9.41
C SER A 61 8.37 -9.89 9.06
N GLU A 62 9.55 -10.35 9.51
CA GLU A 62 10.83 -9.74 9.19
C GLU A 62 11.51 -10.48 8.04
N PRO A 63 11.67 -9.86 6.84
CA PRO A 63 12.47 -10.42 5.75
C PRO A 63 13.96 -10.39 6.08
N PRO A 64 14.85 -10.98 5.25
CA PRO A 64 16.30 -10.89 5.44
C PRO A 64 16.81 -9.47 5.58
N TYR A 65 16.33 -8.56 4.74
CA TYR A 65 16.71 -7.14 4.71
C TYR A 65 15.50 -6.24 4.94
N GLY A 66 15.75 -4.96 5.11
CA GLY A 66 14.77 -3.89 5.13
C GLY A 66 15.42 -2.58 4.72
N TYR A 67 14.69 -1.49 4.80
CA TYR A 67 15.24 -0.18 4.49
C TYR A 67 15.51 0.62 5.75
N HIS A 68 16.57 1.44 5.68
CA HIS A 68 16.86 2.40 6.74
C HIS A 68 15.70 3.43 6.81
N PRO A 69 15.07 3.65 7.98
CA PRO A 69 13.84 4.44 8.05
C PRO A 69 14.03 5.91 7.66
N LEU A 70 15.23 6.46 7.86
CA LEU A 70 15.51 7.88 7.70
C LEU A 70 16.33 8.22 6.44
N LYS A 71 17.21 7.32 5.95
CA LYS A 71 18.12 7.62 4.83
C LYS A 71 17.41 7.64 3.48
N ARG A 72 17.78 8.63 2.65
CA ARG A 72 17.47 8.74 1.23
C ARG A 72 18.77 9.09 0.47
N PRO A 73 19.07 8.49 -0.69
CA PRO A 73 18.34 7.38 -1.31
C PRO A 73 18.12 6.18 -0.37
N TYR A 74 17.10 5.39 -0.65
CA TYR A 74 16.77 4.23 0.19
C TYR A 74 17.95 3.29 0.31
N THR A 75 18.35 2.99 1.54
CA THR A 75 19.52 2.17 1.86
C THR A 75 19.08 0.88 2.52
N LEU A 76 19.49 -0.26 1.98
CA LEU A 76 19.22 -1.57 2.57
C LEU A 76 19.98 -1.73 3.89
N ILE A 77 19.29 -2.31 4.88
CA ILE A 77 19.86 -2.69 6.17
C ILE A 77 19.50 -4.15 6.49
N PRO A 78 20.32 -4.87 7.25
CA PRO A 78 20.01 -6.22 7.66
C PRO A 78 18.88 -6.23 8.70
N ARG A 79 17.92 -7.18 8.54
CA ARG A 79 16.83 -7.46 9.47
C ARG A 79 17.01 -8.85 10.09
N ALA A 80 16.39 -9.87 9.51
CA ALA A 80 16.61 -11.26 9.92
C ALA A 80 18.00 -11.77 9.53
N ALA A 81 18.61 -11.23 8.48
CA ALA A 81 20.01 -11.47 8.16
C ALA A 81 20.95 -10.69 9.08
N ALA A 82 22.17 -11.20 9.30
CA ALA A 82 23.20 -10.53 10.09
C ALA A 82 23.82 -9.34 9.36
N GLU A 83 23.91 -9.41 8.01
CA GLU A 83 24.47 -8.37 7.15
C GLU A 83 23.80 -8.38 5.78
N VAL A 84 23.97 -7.31 5.00
CA VAL A 84 23.56 -7.23 3.59
C VAL A 84 24.74 -7.75 2.77
N VAL A 85 24.54 -8.89 2.10
CA VAL A 85 25.59 -9.55 1.31
C VAL A 85 25.50 -9.19 -0.17
N LYS A 86 26.65 -9.21 -0.85
CA LYS A 86 26.74 -9.22 -2.31
C LYS A 86 26.78 -10.66 -2.81
N PRO A 87 26.23 -10.97 -4.01
CA PRO A 87 26.37 -12.27 -4.61
C PRO A 87 27.80 -12.49 -5.11
N TYR A 88 28.19 -13.74 -5.24
CA TYR A 88 29.29 -14.13 -6.11
C TYR A 88 28.76 -14.85 -7.34
N PHE A 89 29.55 -14.87 -8.43
CA PHE A 89 29.12 -15.34 -9.71
C PHE A 89 29.83 -16.63 -10.12
N LEU A 90 29.08 -17.50 -10.79
CA LEU A 90 29.59 -18.76 -11.33
C LEU A 90 29.35 -18.82 -12.85
N ASP A 91 30.30 -19.43 -13.57
CA ASP A 91 30.15 -19.78 -14.98
C ASP A 91 29.34 -21.08 -15.17
N LYS A 92 29.15 -21.52 -16.43
CA LYS A 92 28.42 -22.75 -16.76
C LYS A 92 29.11 -24.02 -16.27
N GLN A 93 30.38 -23.94 -15.91
CA GLN A 93 31.18 -25.03 -15.35
C GLN A 93 31.15 -25.00 -13.80
N GLY A 94 30.48 -24.01 -13.18
CA GLY A 94 30.43 -23.82 -11.75
C GLY A 94 31.71 -23.20 -11.16
N GLN A 95 32.60 -22.63 -12.01
CA GLN A 95 33.78 -21.92 -11.54
C GLN A 95 33.43 -20.48 -11.16
N ARG A 96 34.08 -20.00 -10.09
CA ARG A 96 33.86 -18.62 -9.60
C ARG A 96 34.45 -17.61 -10.59
N LEU A 97 33.65 -16.65 -10.97
CA LEU A 97 33.99 -15.52 -11.80
C LEU A 97 34.37 -14.28 -10.94
N PRO A 98 35.12 -13.32 -11.51
CA PRO A 98 35.33 -12.00 -10.92
C PRO A 98 33.97 -11.26 -10.72
N ASP A 99 33.92 -10.32 -9.76
CA ASP A 99 32.69 -9.57 -9.45
C ASP A 99 32.25 -8.67 -10.61
N ASP A 100 33.17 -8.23 -11.47
CA ASP A 100 32.95 -7.42 -12.67
C ASP A 100 32.76 -8.24 -13.96
N ALA A 101 32.60 -9.55 -13.87
CA ALA A 101 32.40 -10.41 -15.02
C ALA A 101 31.21 -9.95 -15.88
N PRO A 102 31.33 -9.99 -17.23
CA PRO A 102 30.23 -9.69 -18.13
C PRO A 102 28.98 -10.57 -17.85
N GLY A 103 27.79 -9.99 -17.90
CA GLY A 103 26.56 -10.70 -17.56
C GLY A 103 26.26 -11.94 -18.38
N ASP A 104 26.73 -12.00 -19.64
CA ASP A 104 26.59 -13.16 -20.54
C ASP A 104 27.49 -14.36 -20.19
N GLN A 105 28.54 -14.14 -19.40
CA GLN A 105 29.40 -15.19 -18.85
C GLN A 105 28.86 -15.77 -17.55
N ILE A 106 27.99 -15.06 -16.86
CA ILE A 106 27.43 -15.45 -15.56
C ILE A 106 26.28 -16.45 -15.79
N ALA A 107 26.50 -17.69 -15.39
CA ALA A 107 25.45 -18.70 -15.39
C ALA A 107 24.59 -18.63 -14.10
N GLU A 108 25.21 -18.32 -12.96
CA GLU A 108 24.55 -18.24 -11.69
C GLU A 108 25.08 -17.08 -10.84
N ALA A 109 24.17 -16.41 -10.13
CA ALA A 109 24.49 -15.53 -9.00
C ALA A 109 24.12 -16.23 -7.70
N VAL A 110 25.04 -16.28 -6.74
CA VAL A 110 24.87 -17.01 -5.47
C VAL A 110 24.97 -16.04 -4.31
N TYR A 111 23.91 -16.02 -3.50
CA TYR A 111 23.83 -15.25 -2.26
C TYR A 111 23.98 -16.20 -1.07
N ASP A 112 25.02 -16.04 -0.29
CA ASP A 112 25.21 -16.71 1.01
C ASP A 112 24.83 -15.75 2.12
N ILE A 113 23.61 -15.90 2.64
CA ILE A 113 22.97 -14.96 3.56
C ILE A 113 23.08 -15.50 4.99
N PRO A 114 23.89 -14.87 5.85
CA PRO A 114 23.97 -15.26 7.26
C PRO A 114 22.71 -14.81 8.00
N ILE A 115 22.01 -15.77 8.60
CA ILE A 115 20.82 -15.53 9.44
C ILE A 115 21.27 -15.27 10.87
N ARG A 116 20.70 -14.25 11.52
CA ARG A 116 21.01 -13.92 12.92
C ARG A 116 20.66 -15.09 13.83
N PRO A 117 21.58 -15.57 14.67
CA PRO A 117 21.26 -16.55 15.71
C PRO A 117 20.31 -15.98 16.76
N GLY A 118 19.51 -16.84 17.38
CA GLY A 118 18.63 -16.48 18.49
C GLY A 118 17.34 -15.77 18.09
N LEU A 119 17.06 -15.59 16.79
CA LEU A 119 15.76 -15.14 16.33
C LEU A 119 14.67 -16.14 16.72
N LYS A 120 13.54 -15.66 17.23
CA LYS A 120 12.42 -16.52 17.65
C LYS A 120 11.12 -16.12 17.00
N TRP A 121 10.30 -17.12 16.76
CA TRP A 121 8.93 -16.90 16.35
C TRP A 121 8.08 -16.26 17.45
N SER A 122 7.06 -15.51 17.09
CA SER A 122 6.02 -15.10 18.02
C SER A 122 5.36 -16.33 18.66
N PRO A 123 4.89 -16.24 19.92
CA PRO A 123 4.24 -17.37 20.60
C PRO A 123 3.00 -17.85 19.83
N HIS A 124 2.96 -19.15 19.49
CA HIS A 124 1.88 -19.71 18.71
C HIS A 124 1.59 -21.19 19.07
N PRO A 125 0.33 -21.66 19.01
CA PRO A 125 0.00 -23.07 19.30
C PRO A 125 0.65 -24.06 18.31
N ALA A 126 0.97 -23.65 17.10
CA ALA A 126 1.66 -24.50 16.12
C ALA A 126 2.98 -25.09 16.63
N PHE A 127 3.65 -24.44 17.56
CA PHE A 127 4.93 -24.89 18.14
C PHE A 127 4.77 -25.69 19.42
N ALA A 128 3.56 -25.77 19.99
CA ALA A 128 3.31 -26.46 21.25
C ALA A 128 3.51 -27.96 21.13
N LYS A 129 4.31 -28.55 22.02
CA LYS A 129 4.63 -29.98 22.08
C LYS A 129 4.28 -30.57 23.43
N ASP A 130 3.95 -31.85 23.42
CA ASP A 130 3.78 -32.63 24.63
C ASP A 130 5.13 -33.05 25.25
N ALA A 131 5.09 -33.74 26.37
CA ALA A 131 6.29 -34.25 27.08
C ALA A 131 7.11 -35.28 26.25
N ARG A 132 6.54 -35.81 25.16
CA ARG A 132 7.20 -36.74 24.23
C ARG A 132 7.75 -36.01 22.98
N GLY A 133 7.63 -34.67 22.93
CA GLY A 133 8.07 -33.86 21.79
C GLY A 133 7.12 -33.89 20.59
N GLN A 134 5.91 -34.47 20.73
CA GLN A 134 4.91 -34.48 19.65
C GLN A 134 4.14 -33.16 19.66
N TYR A 135 3.85 -32.61 18.45
CA TYR A 135 3.03 -31.41 18.33
C TYR A 135 1.60 -31.66 18.79
N LEU A 136 1.14 -30.85 19.74
CA LEU A 136 -0.19 -31.02 20.37
C LEU A 136 -1.36 -30.78 19.41
N TYR A 137 -1.18 -29.89 18.45
CA TYR A 137 -2.29 -29.39 17.63
C TYR A 137 -2.13 -29.65 16.13
N HIS A 138 -1.27 -30.62 15.73
CA HIS A 138 -1.10 -31.01 14.34
C HIS A 138 -1.91 -32.23 13.92
N ARG A 139 -2.71 -32.80 14.84
CA ARG A 139 -3.52 -34.00 14.61
C ARG A 139 -4.86 -33.90 15.33
N LEU A 140 -5.54 -32.76 15.15
CA LEU A 140 -6.86 -32.54 15.72
C LEU A 140 -7.88 -33.40 15.02
N LYS A 141 -8.76 -34.02 15.81
CA LYS A 141 -9.92 -34.74 15.27
C LYS A 141 -11.02 -33.74 14.89
N PRO A 142 -11.93 -34.11 13.97
CA PRO A 142 -13.10 -33.30 13.69
C PRO A 142 -13.85 -32.96 14.98
N GLY A 143 -14.15 -31.67 15.20
CA GLY A 143 -14.83 -31.18 16.41
C GLY A 143 -13.92 -30.82 17.59
N GLU A 144 -12.64 -31.22 17.62
CA GLU A 144 -11.72 -30.86 18.72
C GLU A 144 -11.34 -29.39 18.73
N LEU A 145 -11.45 -28.72 17.59
CA LEU A 145 -11.22 -27.25 17.50
C LEU A 145 -12.29 -26.49 18.30
N GLY A 146 -13.54 -27.00 18.36
CA GLY A 146 -14.66 -26.32 19.00
C GLY A 146 -14.95 -24.98 18.36
N ASP A 147 -15.34 -23.99 19.17
CA ASP A 147 -15.70 -22.63 18.72
C ASP A 147 -14.50 -21.66 18.70
N ARG A 148 -13.25 -22.14 18.82
CA ARG A 148 -12.06 -21.30 18.84
C ARG A 148 -11.90 -20.57 17.52
N ARG A 149 -11.67 -19.25 17.61
CA ARG A 149 -11.50 -18.35 16.46
C ARG A 149 -10.18 -17.61 16.47
N SER A 150 -9.36 -17.84 17.50
CA SER A 150 -8.06 -17.22 17.66
C SER A 150 -7.01 -18.24 18.15
N PRO A 151 -5.76 -18.17 17.68
CA PRO A 151 -4.66 -18.95 18.23
C PRO A 151 -4.47 -18.76 19.74
N PHE A 152 -4.84 -17.60 20.28
CA PHE A 152 -4.69 -17.28 21.71
C PHE A 152 -5.75 -17.94 22.61
N GLU A 153 -6.72 -18.64 22.03
CA GLU A 153 -7.69 -19.45 22.78
C GLU A 153 -7.21 -20.89 23.03
N PHE A 154 -6.04 -21.25 22.51
CA PHE A 154 -5.40 -22.52 22.81
C PHE A 154 -4.67 -22.47 24.16
N LYS A 155 -4.72 -23.60 24.88
CA LYS A 155 -4.14 -23.68 26.25
C LYS A 155 -2.62 -23.50 26.31
N GLN A 156 -1.93 -23.91 25.24
CA GLN A 156 -0.47 -23.87 25.20
C GLN A 156 0.00 -23.14 23.91
N LEU A 157 0.79 -22.11 24.13
CA LEU A 157 1.55 -21.42 23.10
C LEU A 157 3.03 -21.74 23.33
N ALA A 158 3.77 -21.90 22.26
CA ALA A 158 5.21 -22.12 22.32
C ALA A 158 5.93 -21.34 21.21
N THR A 159 7.23 -21.43 21.18
CA THR A 159 8.09 -20.84 20.17
C THR A 159 9.27 -21.75 19.88
N ARG A 160 9.99 -21.48 18.82
CA ARG A 160 11.32 -22.02 18.53
C ARG A 160 12.20 -20.97 17.86
N GLU A 161 13.47 -21.27 17.76
CA GLU A 161 14.41 -20.48 16.98
C GLU A 161 14.08 -20.55 15.49
N VAL A 162 14.33 -19.44 14.79
CA VAL A 162 14.25 -19.35 13.32
C VAL A 162 15.56 -19.86 12.74
N VAL A 163 15.44 -20.74 11.76
CA VAL A 163 16.58 -21.31 11.07
C VAL A 163 16.54 -21.03 9.56
N ALA A 164 17.65 -21.19 8.87
CA ALA A 164 17.76 -20.96 7.44
C ALA A 164 16.73 -21.76 6.61
N GLU A 165 16.34 -22.97 7.09
CA GLU A 165 15.31 -23.79 6.41
C GLU A 165 13.94 -23.11 6.40
N ASP A 166 13.62 -22.21 7.35
CA ASP A 166 12.35 -21.45 7.34
C ASP A 166 12.26 -20.48 6.17
N PHE A 167 13.39 -19.94 5.74
CA PHE A 167 13.49 -19.10 4.53
C PHE A 167 13.42 -19.95 3.25
N VAL A 168 14.05 -21.12 3.24
CA VAL A 168 13.89 -22.08 2.15
C VAL A 168 12.44 -22.50 2.00
N TYR A 169 11.77 -22.78 3.13
CA TYR A 169 10.36 -23.14 3.14
C TYR A 169 9.47 -22.00 2.63
N ALA A 170 9.76 -20.77 3.01
CA ALA A 170 9.05 -19.58 2.50
C ALA A 170 9.14 -19.47 0.97
N LEU A 171 10.32 -19.66 0.39
CA LEU A 171 10.50 -19.67 -1.08
C LEU A 171 9.75 -20.83 -1.74
N LYS A 172 9.74 -22.02 -1.11
CA LYS A 172 8.96 -23.19 -1.58
C LYS A 172 7.46 -22.92 -1.58
N ARG A 173 6.94 -22.10 -0.65
CA ARG A 173 5.51 -21.75 -0.55
C ARG A 173 4.99 -21.00 -1.77
N HIS A 174 5.82 -20.25 -2.49
CA HIS A 174 5.43 -19.64 -3.77
C HIS A 174 5.03 -20.66 -4.84
N ALA A 175 5.41 -21.91 -4.67
CA ALA A 175 5.00 -23.01 -5.56
C ALA A 175 3.74 -23.76 -5.10
N ASN A 176 3.15 -23.39 -3.96
CA ASN A 176 1.95 -24.05 -3.46
C ASN A 176 0.70 -23.57 -4.22
N PRO A 177 0.05 -24.43 -5.05
CA PRO A 177 -1.09 -24.04 -5.87
C PRO A 177 -2.36 -23.77 -5.04
N ARG A 178 -2.30 -23.92 -3.72
CA ARG A 178 -3.41 -23.66 -2.79
C ARG A 178 -3.32 -22.27 -2.15
N LEU A 179 -2.24 -21.53 -2.44
CA LEU A 179 -2.00 -20.16 -1.98
C LEU A 179 -2.04 -19.22 -3.18
N GLU A 180 -2.47 -18.00 -2.96
CA GLU A 180 -2.18 -16.93 -3.90
C GLU A 180 -0.73 -16.49 -3.71
N ALA A 181 0.08 -16.59 -4.75
CA ALA A 181 1.49 -16.24 -4.73
C ALA A 181 1.80 -15.28 -5.90
N PRO A 182 1.51 -13.98 -5.74
CA PRO A 182 1.53 -13.01 -6.84
C PRO A 182 2.90 -12.83 -7.48
N VAL A 183 3.98 -13.08 -6.75
CA VAL A 183 5.36 -12.95 -7.28
C VAL A 183 5.96 -14.27 -7.76
N ALA A 184 5.22 -15.38 -7.70
CA ALA A 184 5.70 -16.68 -8.17
C ALA A 184 6.18 -16.69 -9.63
N PRO A 185 5.53 -15.98 -10.59
CA PRO A 185 6.04 -15.85 -11.95
C PRO A 185 7.46 -15.27 -11.99
N VAL A 186 7.67 -14.10 -11.34
CA VAL A 186 8.99 -13.44 -11.28
C VAL A 186 10.04 -14.31 -10.61
N PHE A 187 9.72 -14.89 -9.45
CA PHE A 187 10.66 -15.76 -8.75
C PHE A 187 11.04 -17.01 -9.55
N SER A 188 10.08 -17.59 -10.30
CA SER A 188 10.35 -18.78 -11.12
C SER A 188 11.25 -18.53 -12.33
N GLU A 189 11.31 -17.27 -12.79
CA GLU A 189 12.26 -16.88 -13.84
C GLU A 189 13.70 -16.85 -13.32
N HIS A 190 13.89 -16.37 -12.09
CA HIS A 190 15.21 -16.09 -11.54
C HIS A 190 15.75 -17.19 -10.61
N VAL A 191 14.93 -17.72 -9.70
CA VAL A 191 15.38 -18.74 -8.73
C VAL A 191 15.61 -20.08 -9.41
N LEU A 192 16.81 -20.62 -9.26
CA LEU A 192 17.22 -21.87 -9.92
C LEU A 192 16.30 -23.04 -9.53
N GLY A 193 15.71 -23.71 -10.52
CA GLY A 193 14.86 -24.89 -10.31
C GLY A 193 13.45 -24.60 -9.76
N LEU A 194 13.07 -23.35 -9.49
CA LEU A 194 11.74 -23.05 -8.94
C LEU A 194 10.61 -23.38 -9.93
N LYS A 195 10.82 -23.17 -11.23
CA LYS A 195 9.84 -23.51 -12.27
C LYS A 195 9.51 -25.01 -12.30
N ASP A 196 10.51 -25.87 -12.16
CA ASP A 196 10.33 -27.34 -12.13
C ASP A 196 9.70 -27.76 -10.78
N TYR A 197 10.07 -27.07 -9.71
CA TYR A 197 9.50 -27.25 -8.39
C TYR A 197 7.99 -26.93 -8.38
N LEU A 198 7.56 -25.81 -9.00
CA LEU A 198 6.15 -25.45 -9.23
C LEU A 198 5.37 -26.59 -9.90
N ALA A 199 5.89 -27.13 -11.01
CA ALA A 199 5.25 -28.23 -11.73
C ALA A 199 5.15 -29.50 -10.88
N THR A 200 6.17 -29.78 -10.08
CA THR A 200 6.20 -30.93 -9.18
C THR A 200 5.17 -30.79 -8.08
N VAL A 201 5.15 -29.67 -7.37
CA VAL A 201 4.22 -29.40 -6.26
C VAL A 201 2.78 -29.39 -6.74
N LYS A 202 2.50 -28.80 -7.92
CA LYS A 202 1.18 -28.83 -8.53
C LYS A 202 0.69 -30.26 -8.75
N ARG A 203 1.50 -31.10 -9.40
CA ARG A 203 1.18 -32.50 -9.66
C ARG A 203 0.90 -33.27 -8.36
N GLU A 204 1.71 -33.08 -7.33
CA GLU A 204 1.54 -33.77 -6.05
C GLU A 204 0.32 -33.24 -5.27
N SER A 205 0.04 -31.95 -5.36
CA SER A 205 -1.20 -31.36 -4.83
C SER A 205 -2.44 -31.95 -5.52
N ASP A 206 -2.43 -32.06 -6.85
CA ASP A 206 -3.55 -32.63 -7.62
C ASP A 206 -3.78 -34.10 -7.25
N LYS A 207 -2.71 -34.90 -7.07
CA LYS A 207 -2.80 -36.27 -6.58
C LYS A 207 -3.40 -36.37 -5.19
N GLN A 208 -2.98 -35.49 -4.26
CA GLN A 208 -3.48 -35.49 -2.88
C GLN A 208 -4.97 -35.10 -2.81
N LEU A 209 -5.44 -34.28 -3.73
CA LEU A 209 -6.83 -33.84 -3.80
C LEU A 209 -7.71 -34.76 -4.65
N ALA A 210 -7.13 -35.71 -5.38
CA ALA A 210 -7.87 -36.63 -6.20
C ALA A 210 -8.88 -37.44 -5.38
N GLY A 211 -10.16 -37.39 -5.77
CA GLY A 211 -11.25 -38.06 -5.06
C GLY A 211 -11.80 -37.33 -3.84
N LEU A 212 -11.23 -36.19 -3.45
CA LEU A 212 -11.81 -35.33 -2.41
C LEU A 212 -12.84 -34.37 -3.04
N PRO A 213 -13.83 -33.89 -2.26
CA PRO A 213 -14.75 -32.86 -2.72
C PRO A 213 -14.01 -31.61 -3.18
N GLU A 214 -14.40 -31.05 -4.33
CA GLU A 214 -13.76 -29.83 -4.89
C GLU A 214 -13.81 -28.64 -3.91
N ASN A 215 -14.93 -28.51 -3.19
CA ASN A 215 -15.17 -27.44 -2.22
C ASN A 215 -14.75 -27.81 -0.78
N LEU A 216 -13.82 -28.75 -0.60
CA LEU A 216 -13.32 -29.10 0.72
C LEU A 216 -12.64 -27.88 1.37
N PRO A 217 -13.18 -27.33 2.49
CA PRO A 217 -12.66 -26.10 3.09
C PRO A 217 -11.28 -26.30 3.74
N ASP A 218 -11.10 -27.42 4.45
CA ASP A 218 -9.85 -27.76 5.11
C ASP A 218 -9.11 -28.81 4.26
N LYS A 219 -8.25 -28.33 3.33
CA LYS A 219 -7.43 -29.21 2.51
C LYS A 219 -6.32 -29.84 3.34
N PRO A 220 -5.99 -31.14 3.12
CA PRO A 220 -4.91 -31.79 3.85
C PRO A 220 -3.58 -31.03 3.71
N PHE A 221 -2.76 -31.04 4.76
CA PHE A 221 -1.44 -30.39 4.73
C PHE A 221 -0.59 -30.91 3.58
N LEU A 222 -0.07 -29.98 2.76
CA LEU A 222 0.86 -30.25 1.68
C LEU A 222 2.28 -29.95 2.17
N ASP A 223 3.02 -31.00 2.51
CA ASP A 223 4.37 -30.86 3.07
C ASP A 223 5.40 -30.57 1.98
N LEU A 224 5.70 -29.29 1.76
CA LEU A 224 6.64 -28.82 0.75
C LEU A 224 8.10 -29.21 1.03
N ARG A 225 8.42 -29.69 2.23
CA ARG A 225 9.78 -30.13 2.60
C ARG A 225 10.19 -31.42 1.89
N GLN A 226 9.23 -32.21 1.40
CA GLN A 226 9.47 -33.49 0.74
C GLN A 226 10.28 -33.37 -0.56
N TRP A 227 10.26 -32.20 -1.20
CA TRP A 227 10.95 -31.99 -2.47
C TRP A 227 12.05 -30.94 -2.30
N PRO A 228 13.26 -31.20 -2.84
CA PRO A 228 14.34 -30.22 -2.79
C PRO A 228 14.12 -29.08 -3.79
N LEU A 229 14.52 -27.87 -3.43
CA LEU A 229 14.58 -26.72 -4.32
C LEU A 229 16.07 -26.38 -4.57
N ALA A 230 16.55 -26.53 -5.79
CA ALA A 230 17.96 -26.32 -6.13
C ALA A 230 18.43 -24.87 -5.87
N GLY A 231 17.54 -23.90 -6.05
CA GLY A 231 17.82 -22.47 -5.90
C GLY A 231 17.76 -21.93 -4.47
N ALA A 232 17.35 -22.75 -3.48
CA ALA A 232 17.32 -22.31 -2.09
C ALA A 232 17.66 -23.48 -1.16
N VAL A 233 18.72 -23.33 -0.37
CA VAL A 233 19.24 -24.37 0.51
C VAL A 233 19.69 -23.78 1.84
N ALA A 234 19.33 -24.41 2.95
CA ALA A 234 19.95 -24.19 4.24
C ALA A 234 21.30 -24.92 4.27
N VAL A 235 22.41 -24.18 4.20
CA VAL A 235 23.77 -24.75 4.28
C VAL A 235 24.02 -25.25 5.71
N ASN A 236 23.50 -24.52 6.68
CA ASN A 236 23.38 -24.87 8.11
C ASN A 236 22.24 -24.03 8.70
N ASP A 237 21.99 -24.16 10.02
CA ASP A 237 20.88 -23.45 10.67
C ASP A 237 20.91 -21.93 10.51
N HIS A 238 22.10 -21.34 10.28
CA HIS A 238 22.30 -19.89 10.20
C HIS A 238 22.90 -19.42 8.87
N LEU A 239 22.91 -20.25 7.83
CA LEU A 239 23.40 -19.87 6.51
C LEU A 239 22.41 -20.30 5.42
N LEU A 240 21.71 -19.34 4.87
CA LEU A 240 20.82 -19.49 3.74
C LEU A 240 21.60 -19.26 2.44
N ARG A 241 21.56 -20.21 1.52
CA ARG A 241 22.09 -20.05 0.16
C ARG A 241 20.94 -19.92 -0.84
N ILE A 242 20.96 -18.83 -1.62
CA ILE A 242 20.05 -18.63 -2.76
C ILE A 242 20.87 -18.58 -4.04
N ARG A 243 20.43 -19.35 -5.05
CA ARG A 243 21.05 -19.43 -6.36
C ARG A 243 20.08 -18.93 -7.42
N LEU A 244 20.51 -17.94 -8.18
CA LEU A 244 19.74 -17.34 -9.27
C LEU A 244 20.34 -17.75 -10.63
N LYS A 245 19.50 -17.78 -11.65
CA LYS A 245 19.91 -17.95 -13.07
C LYS A 245 20.45 -16.62 -13.56
N GLY A 246 21.73 -16.58 -13.93
CA GLY A 246 22.37 -15.37 -14.44
C GLY A 246 22.53 -14.29 -13.38
N ARG A 247 22.73 -13.05 -13.83
CA ARG A 247 22.87 -11.86 -12.99
C ARG A 247 21.52 -11.18 -12.86
N TYR A 248 21.06 -10.96 -11.64
CA TYR A 248 19.83 -10.23 -11.33
C TYR A 248 20.03 -9.35 -10.08
N PRO A 249 20.58 -8.14 -10.24
CA PRO A 249 20.91 -7.24 -9.12
C PRO A 249 19.71 -6.87 -8.25
N GLN A 250 18.51 -6.80 -8.81
CA GLN A 250 17.27 -6.47 -8.12
C GLN A 250 16.88 -7.49 -7.04
N TRP A 251 17.48 -8.70 -7.06
CA TRP A 251 17.21 -9.71 -6.04
C TRP A 251 17.47 -9.22 -4.61
N GLN A 252 18.47 -8.37 -4.41
CA GLN A 252 18.74 -7.77 -3.09
C GLN A 252 17.54 -6.98 -2.55
N TYR A 253 16.74 -6.36 -3.41
CA TYR A 253 15.53 -5.65 -3.02
C TYR A 253 14.38 -6.60 -2.71
N TRP A 254 14.26 -7.72 -3.43
CA TRP A 254 13.31 -8.78 -3.11
C TRP A 254 13.56 -9.37 -1.71
N LEU A 255 14.84 -9.42 -1.28
CA LEU A 255 15.21 -9.84 0.07
C LEU A 255 14.76 -8.85 1.15
N ALA A 256 14.27 -7.67 0.80
CA ALA A 256 13.68 -6.68 1.69
C ALA A 256 12.14 -6.65 1.63
N THR A 257 11.52 -7.59 0.91
CA THR A 257 10.06 -7.72 0.83
C THR A 257 9.53 -8.86 1.69
N ASN A 258 8.25 -8.76 2.08
CA ASN A 258 7.56 -9.82 2.83
C ASN A 258 7.60 -11.19 2.13
N PHE A 259 7.73 -11.23 0.81
CA PHE A 259 7.76 -12.47 0.03
C PHE A 259 8.96 -13.38 0.32
N THR A 260 10.00 -12.84 0.92
CA THR A 260 11.19 -13.58 1.35
C THR A 260 11.31 -13.70 2.87
N ALA A 261 10.32 -13.19 3.61
CA ALA A 261 10.27 -13.38 5.06
C ALA A 261 10.11 -14.88 5.41
N PRO A 262 10.74 -15.37 6.48
CA PRO A 262 10.64 -16.77 6.84
C PRO A 262 9.21 -17.16 7.20
N VAL A 263 8.85 -18.41 6.96
CA VAL A 263 7.56 -19.01 7.34
C VAL A 263 7.81 -20.37 7.98
N PRO A 264 7.26 -20.65 9.18
CA PRO A 264 7.42 -21.94 9.82
C PRO A 264 6.44 -22.94 9.19
N TRP A 265 6.94 -24.10 8.77
CA TRP A 265 6.11 -25.16 8.23
C TRP A 265 5.03 -25.63 9.22
N GLU A 266 5.32 -25.49 10.51
CA GLU A 266 4.40 -25.82 11.60
C GLU A 266 3.10 -25.01 11.55
N ALA A 267 3.17 -23.76 11.07
CA ALA A 267 1.97 -22.95 10.90
C ALA A 267 1.07 -23.50 9.80
N ASP A 268 1.63 -23.88 8.64
CA ASP A 268 0.86 -24.50 7.58
C ASP A 268 0.23 -25.83 8.02
N ALA A 269 0.98 -26.66 8.77
CA ALA A 269 0.46 -27.90 9.33
C ALA A 269 -0.66 -27.68 10.37
N PHE A 270 -0.54 -26.64 11.19
CA PHE A 270 -1.56 -26.24 12.17
C PHE A 270 -2.83 -25.73 11.49
N TYR A 271 -2.72 -24.82 10.53
CA TYR A 271 -3.88 -24.24 9.86
C TYR A 271 -4.56 -25.20 8.85
N ALA A 272 -3.93 -26.31 8.52
CA ALA A 272 -4.54 -27.38 7.74
C ALA A 272 -5.40 -28.38 8.58
N GLN A 273 -5.58 -28.12 9.89
CA GLN A 273 -6.36 -29.02 10.75
C GLN A 273 -7.88 -28.85 10.53
N PRO A 274 -8.68 -29.92 10.79
CA PRO A 274 -10.12 -29.89 10.59
C PRO A 274 -10.81 -28.75 11.37
N GLY A 275 -11.67 -28.00 10.71
CA GLY A 275 -12.46 -26.91 11.27
C GLY A 275 -11.79 -25.53 11.23
N MET A 276 -10.51 -25.44 10.84
CA MET A 276 -9.78 -24.17 10.82
C MET A 276 -10.43 -23.17 9.87
N ALA A 277 -10.75 -23.56 8.64
CA ALA A 277 -11.40 -22.69 7.67
C ALA A 277 -12.80 -22.25 8.12
N ALA A 278 -13.60 -23.16 8.70
CA ALA A 278 -14.93 -22.84 9.21
C ALA A 278 -14.88 -21.81 10.35
N ASN A 279 -13.84 -21.87 11.19
CA ASN A 279 -13.62 -20.95 12.30
C ASN A 279 -12.81 -19.70 11.87
N SER A 280 -12.57 -19.53 10.57
CA SER A 280 -11.83 -18.39 10.02
C SER A 280 -10.39 -18.27 10.56
N MET A 281 -9.78 -19.40 10.88
CA MET A 281 -8.39 -19.49 11.32
C MET A 281 -7.48 -19.84 10.15
N SER A 282 -6.57 -18.94 9.81
CA SER A 282 -5.60 -19.12 8.74
C SER A 282 -4.42 -18.14 8.92
N MET A 283 -3.33 -18.37 8.20
CA MET A 283 -2.21 -17.41 8.10
C MET A 283 -2.66 -16.05 7.59
N ASN A 284 -3.71 -15.96 6.79
CA ASN A 284 -4.25 -14.69 6.28
C ASN A 284 -4.92 -13.81 7.33
N ARG A 285 -5.22 -14.34 8.51
CA ARG A 285 -5.81 -13.58 9.63
C ARG A 285 -4.94 -13.57 10.86
N TRP A 286 -4.22 -14.66 11.07
CA TRP A 286 -3.39 -14.91 12.24
C TRP A 286 -1.97 -15.31 11.78
N PRO A 287 -1.22 -14.39 11.15
CA PRO A 287 0.12 -14.69 10.68
C PRO A 287 1.07 -14.97 11.83
N VAL A 288 2.00 -15.89 11.59
CA VAL A 288 3.09 -16.24 12.52
C VAL A 288 4.36 -15.58 12.00
N GLY A 289 4.95 -14.68 12.77
CA GLY A 289 6.08 -13.91 12.31
C GLY A 289 7.17 -13.70 13.36
N THR A 290 8.22 -13.03 12.94
CA THR A 290 9.42 -12.72 13.74
C THR A 290 9.54 -11.24 14.06
N GLY A 291 8.62 -10.42 13.55
CA GLY A 291 8.62 -8.96 13.67
C GLY A 291 8.31 -8.45 15.07
N PRO A 292 8.36 -7.11 15.24
CA PRO A 292 8.14 -6.46 16.53
C PRO A 292 6.73 -6.61 17.09
N PHE A 293 5.77 -6.93 16.23
CA PHE A 293 4.38 -7.10 16.64
C PHE A 293 3.83 -8.46 16.20
N MET A 294 2.73 -8.87 16.81
CA MET A 294 1.93 -10.05 16.44
C MET A 294 0.45 -9.68 16.46
N MET A 295 -0.35 -10.22 15.53
CA MET A 295 -1.79 -10.01 15.48
C MET A 295 -2.45 -10.70 16.67
N THR A 296 -3.03 -9.93 17.59
CA THR A 296 -3.70 -10.43 18.79
C THR A 296 -5.21 -10.31 18.75
N GLU A 297 -5.76 -9.46 17.87
CA GLU A 297 -7.19 -9.38 17.62
C GLU A 297 -7.44 -9.10 16.13
N TYR A 298 -8.33 -9.85 15.52
CA TYR A 298 -8.78 -9.64 14.16
C TYR A 298 -10.30 -9.77 14.11
N VAL A 299 -10.99 -8.62 14.12
CA VAL A 299 -12.44 -8.55 13.93
C VAL A 299 -12.69 -7.92 12.56
N GLN A 300 -13.12 -8.76 11.62
CA GLN A 300 -13.29 -8.36 10.22
C GLN A 300 -14.17 -7.10 10.10
N ASP A 301 -13.71 -6.14 9.30
CA ASP A 301 -14.37 -4.85 8.99
C ASP A 301 -14.76 -4.04 10.24
N ARG A 302 -14.04 -4.25 11.34
CA ARG A 302 -14.28 -3.54 12.59
C ARG A 302 -13.01 -3.09 13.29
N ARG A 303 -12.12 -4.03 13.67
CA ARG A 303 -10.93 -3.71 14.48
C ARG A 303 -9.85 -4.76 14.34
N HIS A 304 -8.61 -4.30 14.25
CA HIS A 304 -7.41 -5.13 14.32
C HIS A 304 -6.50 -4.61 15.42
N VAL A 305 -5.88 -5.51 16.16
CA VAL A 305 -4.90 -5.16 17.19
C VAL A 305 -3.63 -5.97 16.98
N MET A 306 -2.53 -5.26 16.80
CA MET A 306 -1.19 -5.83 16.89
C MET A 306 -0.61 -5.50 18.26
N SER A 307 -0.15 -6.49 18.99
CA SER A 307 0.54 -6.33 20.27
C SER A 307 2.01 -6.64 20.11
N ARG A 308 2.86 -6.02 20.95
CA ARG A 308 4.29 -6.27 20.99
C ARG A 308 4.58 -7.77 21.05
N ASN A 309 5.46 -8.25 20.18
CA ASN A 309 5.95 -9.61 20.21
C ASN A 309 6.96 -9.77 21.36
N PRO A 310 6.68 -10.61 22.39
CA PRO A 310 7.58 -10.78 23.51
C PRO A 310 8.92 -11.44 23.15
N ASN A 311 8.96 -12.10 21.99
CA ASN A 311 10.15 -12.79 21.46
C ASN A 311 10.91 -11.96 20.43
N TYR A 312 10.50 -10.69 20.20
CA TYR A 312 11.19 -9.83 19.26
C TYR A 312 12.64 -9.61 19.70
N ARG A 313 13.56 -9.69 18.75
CA ARG A 313 14.97 -9.46 18.99
C ARG A 313 15.24 -8.03 19.51
N PRO A 314 16.35 -7.82 20.25
CA PRO A 314 16.81 -6.47 20.55
C PRO A 314 17.07 -5.68 19.26
N ASP A 315 16.47 -4.50 19.16
CA ASP A 315 16.63 -3.56 18.06
C ASP A 315 16.58 -2.12 18.60
N THR A 316 17.21 -1.18 17.90
CA THR A 316 17.31 0.20 18.37
C THR A 316 16.96 1.19 17.27
N TYR A 317 16.49 2.35 17.70
CA TYR A 317 16.22 3.46 16.80
C TYR A 317 17.54 3.99 16.20
N PRO A 318 17.58 4.33 14.89
CA PRO A 318 18.80 4.75 14.20
C PRO A 318 19.34 6.09 14.72
N CYS A 319 20.66 6.24 14.63
CA CYS A 319 21.38 7.46 15.00
C CYS A 319 21.82 8.32 13.83
N GLU A 320 21.51 7.89 12.61
CA GLU A 320 21.84 8.58 11.37
C GLU A 320 20.58 8.83 10.55
N GLY A 321 20.57 9.90 9.76
CA GLY A 321 19.46 10.27 8.87
C GLY A 321 19.94 11.10 7.71
N GLU A 322 19.00 11.74 7.00
CA GLU A 322 19.27 12.75 5.99
C GLU A 322 19.60 14.10 6.63
N PRO A 323 20.23 15.00 5.88
CA PRO A 323 20.30 16.41 6.26
C PRO A 323 18.90 16.95 6.61
N GLY A 324 18.78 17.61 7.77
CA GLY A 324 17.51 18.11 8.30
C GLY A 324 16.74 17.16 9.23
N ASP A 325 17.09 15.88 9.32
CA ASP A 325 16.45 14.96 10.27
C ASP A 325 16.80 15.27 11.73
N ALA A 326 18.02 15.74 11.98
CA ALA A 326 18.43 16.17 13.31
C ALA A 326 17.67 17.43 13.76
N GLU A 327 17.59 18.44 12.90
CA GLU A 327 16.87 19.69 13.14
C GLU A 327 15.36 19.45 13.31
N ALA A 328 14.81 18.48 12.59
CA ALA A 328 13.42 18.04 12.74
C ALA A 328 13.18 17.16 13.99
N GLY A 329 14.20 16.95 14.84
CA GLY A 329 14.11 16.16 16.05
C GLY A 329 14.01 14.64 15.84
N ARG A 330 14.16 14.14 14.60
CA ARG A 330 14.02 12.72 14.27
C ARG A 330 15.16 11.84 14.81
N LEU A 331 16.27 12.43 15.25
CA LEU A 331 17.38 11.70 15.88
C LEU A 331 17.36 11.74 17.42
N ALA A 332 16.34 12.35 18.03
CA ALA A 332 16.26 12.50 19.49
C ALA A 332 16.12 11.17 20.23
N ASP A 333 15.67 10.13 19.57
CA ASP A 333 15.51 8.78 20.13
C ASP A 333 16.63 7.80 19.72
N CYS A 334 17.76 8.31 19.19
CA CYS A 334 18.93 7.51 18.81
C CYS A 334 19.31 6.49 19.88
N GLY A 335 19.48 5.23 19.49
CA GLY A 335 19.91 4.13 20.35
C GLY A 335 18.87 3.60 21.34
N LYS A 336 17.67 4.21 21.43
CA LYS A 336 16.60 3.70 22.29
C LYS A 336 16.01 2.41 21.73
N PRO A 337 15.60 1.46 22.60
CA PRO A 337 14.97 0.21 22.14
C PRO A 337 13.67 0.45 21.38
N VAL A 338 13.46 -0.31 20.30
CA VAL A 338 12.19 -0.37 19.54
C VAL A 338 11.56 -1.77 19.64
N PRO A 339 10.23 -1.92 19.45
CA PRO A 339 9.24 -0.89 19.12
C PRO A 339 8.96 0.04 20.31
N PHE A 340 8.61 1.31 20.04
CA PHE A 340 8.30 2.26 21.10
C PHE A 340 6.94 2.01 21.73
N VAL A 341 5.93 1.68 20.91
CA VAL A 341 4.57 1.41 21.38
C VAL A 341 4.35 -0.06 21.74
N ASP A 342 3.42 -0.32 22.67
CA ASP A 342 3.09 -1.67 23.10
C ASP A 342 2.02 -2.31 22.22
N LYS A 343 1.18 -1.48 21.59
CA LYS A 343 0.09 -1.90 20.71
C LYS A 343 -0.10 -0.95 19.55
N VAL A 344 -0.62 -1.49 18.46
CA VAL A 344 -1.19 -0.74 17.34
C VAL A 344 -2.65 -1.18 17.20
N VAL A 345 -3.57 -0.24 17.32
CA VAL A 345 -5.02 -0.49 17.22
C VAL A 345 -5.54 0.23 15.98
N ALA A 346 -6.03 -0.51 15.02
CA ALA A 346 -6.66 0.01 13.81
C ALA A 346 -8.16 -0.27 13.85
N ILE A 347 -8.97 0.77 13.68
CA ILE A 347 -10.44 0.65 13.61
C ILE A 347 -10.94 0.92 12.19
N ASN A 348 -11.98 0.22 11.78
CA ASN A 348 -12.65 0.51 10.50
C ASN A 348 -13.58 1.71 10.64
N VAL A 349 -13.35 2.72 9.83
CA VAL A 349 -14.23 3.88 9.67
C VAL A 349 -14.47 4.06 8.18
N LYS A 350 -15.62 3.61 7.69
CA LYS A 350 -15.92 3.51 6.25
C LYS A 350 -15.91 4.83 5.49
N GLU A 351 -16.12 5.93 6.19
CA GLU A 351 -16.21 7.26 5.60
C GLU A 351 -15.04 8.13 6.03
N ARG A 352 -14.49 8.90 5.09
CA ARG A 352 -13.32 9.74 5.32
C ARG A 352 -13.59 10.94 6.23
N VAL A 353 -14.79 11.53 6.14
CA VAL A 353 -15.17 12.67 6.99
C VAL A 353 -15.11 12.32 8.47
N PRO A 354 -15.70 11.21 8.96
CA PRO A 354 -15.53 10.79 10.35
C PRO A 354 -14.08 10.55 10.76
N ILE A 355 -13.23 9.98 9.89
CA ILE A 355 -11.80 9.78 10.18
C ILE A 355 -11.13 11.11 10.52
N LYS A 356 -11.41 12.16 9.72
CA LYS A 356 -10.86 13.50 9.96
C LYS A 356 -11.34 14.11 11.27
N GLU A 357 -12.62 14.00 11.55
CA GLU A 357 -13.16 14.54 12.77
C GLU A 357 -12.62 13.82 14.01
N LEU A 358 -12.42 12.49 13.95
CA LEU A 358 -11.74 11.73 15.00
C LEU A 358 -10.27 12.17 15.15
N PHE A 359 -9.57 12.43 14.05
CA PHE A 359 -8.21 12.95 14.09
C PHE A 359 -8.16 14.37 14.67
N LYS A 360 -9.00 15.29 14.22
CA LYS A 360 -9.09 16.64 14.78
C LYS A 360 -9.40 16.67 16.28
N GLN A 361 -10.14 15.68 16.77
CA GLN A 361 -10.44 15.51 18.19
C GLN A 361 -9.33 14.81 18.97
N GLY A 362 -8.30 14.32 18.27
CA GLY A 362 -7.16 13.65 18.89
C GLY A 362 -7.38 12.16 19.20
N TYR A 363 -8.48 11.56 18.74
CA TYR A 363 -8.75 10.13 18.99
C TYR A 363 -7.95 9.21 18.08
N LEU A 364 -7.46 9.69 16.95
CA LEU A 364 -6.53 8.98 16.07
C LEU A 364 -5.16 9.66 16.10
N ASP A 365 -4.10 8.87 16.27
CA ASP A 365 -2.71 9.32 16.23
C ASP A 365 -2.21 9.48 14.79
N LEU A 366 -2.60 8.54 13.95
CA LEU A 366 -2.27 8.44 12.53
C LEU A 366 -3.52 8.00 11.76
N PRO A 367 -4.19 8.87 11.03
CA PRO A 367 -5.23 8.47 10.10
C PRO A 367 -4.58 7.90 8.84
N GLU A 368 -5.05 6.75 8.38
CA GLU A 368 -4.67 6.23 7.07
C GLU A 368 -5.42 7.01 6.00
N MET A 369 -4.81 8.10 5.56
CA MET A 369 -5.35 9.01 4.57
C MET A 369 -4.26 9.42 3.61
N ASP A 370 -4.53 9.36 2.32
CA ASP A 370 -3.63 9.86 1.31
C ASP A 370 -3.66 11.40 1.21
N ARG A 371 -2.70 11.98 0.50
CA ARG A 371 -2.63 13.44 0.34
C ARG A 371 -3.85 14.02 -0.36
N ALA A 372 -4.47 13.28 -1.27
CA ALA A 372 -5.69 13.70 -1.93
C ALA A 372 -6.81 13.99 -0.91
N ASP A 373 -6.87 13.17 0.13
CA ASP A 373 -7.81 13.37 1.23
C ASP A 373 -7.49 14.63 2.04
N TRP A 374 -6.21 14.96 2.19
CA TRP A 374 -5.79 16.17 2.89
C TRP A 374 -6.10 17.43 2.07
N GLY A 375 -5.79 17.44 0.77
CA GLY A 375 -5.96 18.60 -0.09
C GLY A 375 -7.40 19.06 -0.24
N VAL A 376 -8.34 18.13 -0.43
CA VAL A 376 -9.78 18.46 -0.59
C VAL A 376 -10.47 18.76 0.74
N ASN A 377 -9.93 18.30 1.83
CA ASN A 377 -10.63 18.23 3.09
C ASN A 377 -9.92 18.91 4.26
N LEU A 378 -8.68 19.35 4.09
CA LEU A 378 -8.01 20.29 4.98
C LEU A 378 -8.10 21.73 4.43
N ALA A 379 -8.17 21.89 3.11
CA ALA A 379 -8.70 23.09 2.51
C ALA A 379 -10.22 23.05 2.70
N VAL A 380 -10.66 23.55 3.79
CA VAL A 380 -11.96 24.21 3.86
C VAL A 380 -11.90 25.29 2.80
N ASP A 381 -12.89 25.41 1.99
CA ASP A 381 -13.03 26.34 0.87
C ASP A 381 -11.84 27.22 0.46
N ARG A 382 -11.71 27.47 -0.81
CA ARG A 382 -10.56 28.09 -1.51
C ARG A 382 -10.02 29.42 -0.96
N ASP A 383 -10.69 30.06 -0.01
CA ASP A 383 -10.34 31.37 0.56
C ASP A 383 -9.86 31.31 2.03
N ASP A 384 -10.01 30.17 2.75
CA ASP A 384 -9.68 30.06 4.17
C ASP A 384 -8.31 29.44 4.48
N SER A 385 -7.36 29.58 3.57
CA SER A 385 -6.00 29.00 3.73
C SER A 385 -5.33 29.38 5.04
N ASP A 386 -5.57 30.58 5.55
CA ASP A 386 -4.90 31.09 6.75
C ASP A 386 -5.57 30.59 8.05
N GLU A 387 -6.89 30.46 8.10
CA GLU A 387 -7.59 29.92 9.28
C GLU A 387 -7.31 28.44 9.48
N VAL A 388 -7.27 27.66 8.40
CA VAL A 388 -6.93 26.25 8.44
C VAL A 388 -5.48 26.05 8.86
N LYS A 389 -4.55 26.80 8.29
CA LYS A 389 -3.14 26.78 8.73
C LYS A 389 -3.02 27.13 10.19
N ALA A 390 -3.67 28.20 10.64
CA ALA A 390 -3.67 28.61 12.04
C ALA A 390 -4.25 27.51 12.95
N PHE A 391 -5.31 26.81 12.52
CA PHE A 391 -5.87 25.68 13.26
C PHE A 391 -4.87 24.53 13.39
N PHE A 392 -4.17 24.17 12.29
CA PHE A 392 -3.16 23.12 12.30
C PHE A 392 -1.95 23.50 13.15
N GLU A 393 -1.47 24.72 13.01
CA GLU A 393 -0.35 25.24 13.81
C GLU A 393 -0.71 25.29 15.30
N GLN A 394 -1.89 25.78 15.66
CA GLN A 394 -2.38 25.83 17.03
C GLN A 394 -2.47 24.43 17.65
N ARG A 395 -2.89 23.43 16.88
CA ARG A 395 -2.97 22.04 17.32
C ARG A 395 -1.62 21.32 17.26
N GLY A 396 -0.65 21.86 16.52
CA GLY A 396 0.66 21.28 16.30
C GLY A 396 0.61 20.00 15.47
N PHE A 397 -0.35 19.87 14.55
CA PHE A 397 -0.41 18.73 13.63
C PHE A 397 0.80 18.73 12.71
N GLN A 398 1.37 17.55 12.51
CA GLN A 398 2.52 17.35 11.65
C GLN A 398 2.06 16.77 10.31
N LEU A 399 2.47 17.38 9.22
CA LEU A 399 2.14 16.98 7.85
C LEU A 399 3.41 16.82 7.01
N PRO A 400 4.33 15.93 7.42
CA PRO A 400 5.54 15.72 6.64
C PRO A 400 5.21 15.11 5.29
N MET A 401 5.93 15.57 4.26
CA MET A 401 5.71 15.16 2.88
C MET A 401 7.02 14.76 2.22
N THR A 402 6.95 13.82 1.30
CA THR A 402 8.06 13.40 0.43
C THR A 402 7.53 13.04 -0.94
N VAL A 403 8.39 13.10 -1.95
CA VAL A 403 8.08 12.51 -3.25
C VAL A 403 7.93 11.02 -3.08
N ASP A 404 6.84 10.48 -3.61
CA ASP A 404 6.58 9.05 -3.56
C ASP A 404 7.16 8.34 -4.78
N ILE A 405 7.70 7.15 -4.59
CA ILE A 405 8.12 6.33 -5.73
C ILE A 405 6.88 5.62 -6.27
N SER A 406 6.08 6.36 -7.02
CA SER A 406 4.84 5.87 -7.62
C SER A 406 4.58 6.54 -8.96
N ASN A 407 3.78 5.90 -9.79
CA ASN A 407 3.36 6.42 -11.09
C ASN A 407 1.87 6.14 -11.30
N TRP A 408 1.13 7.16 -11.72
CA TRP A 408 -0.30 7.09 -12.02
C TRP A 408 -0.54 7.45 -13.49
N TYR A 409 -1.38 6.69 -14.18
CA TYR A 409 -1.56 6.84 -15.62
C TYR A 409 -2.93 6.40 -16.12
N LEU A 410 -3.32 6.97 -17.25
CA LEU A 410 -4.43 6.50 -18.05
C LEU A 410 -3.88 5.51 -19.10
N GLY A 411 -4.19 4.23 -18.93
CA GLY A 411 -3.67 3.17 -19.80
C GLY A 411 -4.61 2.87 -20.98
N PHE A 412 -4.03 2.43 -22.10
CA PHE A 412 -4.74 1.95 -23.29
C PHE A 412 -4.51 0.44 -23.44
N ASN A 413 -5.60 -0.33 -23.56
CA ASN A 413 -5.46 -1.77 -23.75
C ASN A 413 -4.92 -2.06 -25.17
N TRP A 414 -3.75 -2.67 -25.23
CA TRP A 414 -3.06 -2.99 -26.49
C TRP A 414 -3.82 -3.97 -27.37
N MET A 415 -4.73 -4.75 -26.78
CA MET A 415 -5.58 -5.72 -27.48
C MET A 415 -6.84 -5.07 -28.09
N ASP A 416 -7.14 -3.81 -27.78
CA ASP A 416 -8.32 -3.11 -28.30
C ASP A 416 -8.10 -2.68 -29.76
N PRO A 417 -9.07 -2.86 -30.67
CA PRO A 417 -8.88 -2.53 -32.09
C PRO A 417 -8.79 -1.03 -32.38
N VAL A 418 -9.25 -0.15 -31.47
CA VAL A 418 -9.31 1.31 -31.69
C VAL A 418 -8.12 2.01 -31.03
N VAL A 419 -7.86 1.70 -29.76
CA VAL A 419 -6.78 2.33 -28.98
C VAL A 419 -5.54 1.45 -28.84
N GLY A 420 -5.61 0.17 -29.19
CA GLY A 420 -4.52 -0.79 -29.05
C GLY A 420 -3.50 -0.77 -30.19
N GLN A 421 -2.79 -1.89 -30.34
CA GLN A 421 -1.74 -2.01 -31.34
C GLN A 421 -2.25 -1.92 -32.76
N GLY A 422 -3.33 -2.64 -33.08
CA GLY A 422 -3.84 -2.81 -34.44
C GLY A 422 -3.14 -3.93 -35.22
N ASP A 423 -3.85 -4.51 -36.18
CA ASP A 423 -3.43 -5.72 -36.92
C ASP A 423 -2.53 -5.41 -38.12
N THR A 424 -2.58 -4.20 -38.66
CA THR A 424 -1.77 -3.76 -39.82
C THR A 424 -0.90 -2.55 -39.47
N PRO A 425 0.21 -2.32 -40.20
CA PRO A 425 1.04 -1.12 -39.99
C PRO A 425 0.27 0.19 -40.09
N GLU A 426 -0.70 0.29 -41.01
CA GLU A 426 -1.55 1.46 -41.16
C GLU A 426 -2.46 1.65 -39.94
N GLN A 427 -3.04 0.58 -39.43
CA GLN A 427 -3.87 0.64 -38.21
C GLN A 427 -3.02 0.98 -37.00
N GLN A 428 -1.81 0.40 -36.87
CA GLN A 428 -0.85 0.72 -35.81
C GLN A 428 -0.52 2.22 -35.79
N LYS A 429 -0.25 2.79 -36.98
CA LYS A 429 0.03 4.23 -37.13
C LYS A 429 -1.18 5.08 -36.71
N ARG A 430 -2.38 4.70 -37.14
CA ARG A 430 -3.64 5.40 -36.80
C ARG A 430 -3.93 5.33 -35.30
N ASN A 431 -3.86 4.17 -34.70
CA ASN A 431 -4.14 3.97 -33.28
C ASN A 431 -3.11 4.71 -32.42
N ARG A 432 -1.82 4.69 -32.80
CA ARG A 432 -0.77 5.47 -32.15
C ARG A 432 -1.06 6.97 -32.22
N ALA A 433 -1.46 7.48 -33.40
CA ALA A 433 -1.82 8.89 -33.53
C ALA A 433 -3.00 9.28 -32.62
N LEU A 434 -3.99 8.40 -32.47
CA LEU A 434 -5.11 8.61 -31.55
C LEU A 434 -4.64 8.70 -30.08
N ARG A 435 -3.79 7.76 -29.61
CA ARG A 435 -3.25 7.78 -28.25
C ARG A 435 -2.43 9.03 -27.99
N GLN A 436 -1.59 9.44 -28.96
CA GLN A 436 -0.79 10.64 -28.85
C GLN A 436 -1.67 11.92 -28.83
N ALA A 437 -2.74 11.97 -29.65
CA ALA A 437 -3.70 13.09 -29.62
C ALA A 437 -4.37 13.20 -28.25
N ILE A 438 -4.83 12.09 -27.69
CA ILE A 438 -5.42 12.04 -26.35
C ILE A 438 -4.41 12.51 -25.29
N SER A 439 -3.16 12.05 -25.37
CA SER A 439 -2.10 12.46 -24.43
C SER A 439 -1.82 13.99 -24.46
N ILE A 440 -1.87 14.61 -25.66
CA ILE A 440 -1.74 16.07 -25.79
C ILE A 440 -2.96 16.81 -25.22
N ALA A 441 -4.17 16.30 -25.42
CA ALA A 441 -5.39 16.96 -24.99
C ALA A 441 -5.58 16.96 -23.46
N ILE A 442 -5.10 15.94 -22.77
CA ILE A 442 -5.21 15.84 -21.32
C ILE A 442 -4.15 16.72 -20.67
N ASP A 443 -4.58 17.82 -20.05
CA ASP A 443 -3.68 18.78 -19.41
C ASP A 443 -3.52 18.48 -17.91
N TRP A 444 -2.54 17.64 -17.58
CA TRP A 444 -2.22 17.31 -16.21
C TRP A 444 -1.53 18.43 -15.42
N GLU A 445 -0.90 19.36 -16.11
CA GLU A 445 -0.11 20.44 -15.47
C GLU A 445 -1.00 21.58 -15.01
N GLU A 446 -1.79 22.15 -15.91
CA GLU A 446 -2.63 23.31 -15.62
C GLU A 446 -4.02 22.91 -15.11
N GLY A 447 -4.70 22.03 -15.81
CA GLY A 447 -6.07 21.63 -15.49
C GLY A 447 -6.13 20.83 -14.20
N TYR A 448 -5.30 19.79 -14.09
CA TYR A 448 -5.22 18.95 -12.91
C TYR A 448 -4.56 19.70 -11.74
N GLY A 449 -3.48 20.43 -11.99
CA GLY A 449 -2.80 21.22 -10.99
C GLY A 449 -3.65 22.31 -10.36
N ARG A 450 -4.60 22.93 -11.11
CA ARG A 450 -5.53 23.94 -10.58
C ARG A 450 -6.71 23.33 -9.83
N ILE A 451 -7.28 22.25 -10.36
CA ILE A 451 -8.50 21.62 -9.83
C ILE A 451 -8.14 20.70 -8.66
N PHE A 452 -6.99 20.04 -8.74
CA PHE A 452 -6.52 19.05 -7.78
C PHE A 452 -5.15 19.40 -7.21
N ARG A 453 -4.81 20.70 -7.16
CA ARG A 453 -3.49 21.25 -6.78
C ARG A 453 -2.94 20.67 -5.48
N ASP A 454 -3.84 20.35 -4.56
CA ASP A 454 -3.48 19.81 -3.27
C ASP A 454 -3.49 18.26 -3.26
N LYS A 455 -3.91 17.60 -4.34
CA LYS A 455 -3.86 16.15 -4.48
C LYS A 455 -2.47 15.61 -4.83
N GLY A 456 -1.54 16.52 -5.07
CA GLY A 456 -0.13 16.36 -4.98
C GLY A 456 0.54 15.32 -5.81
N GLY A 457 0.97 15.81 -6.92
CA GLY A 457 1.93 15.14 -7.75
C GLY A 457 2.45 16.09 -8.80
N ASP A 458 3.60 15.80 -9.34
CA ASP A 458 4.10 16.45 -10.54
C ASP A 458 3.62 15.67 -11.75
N ALA A 459 3.32 16.38 -12.86
CA ALA A 459 2.92 15.74 -14.11
C ALA A 459 4.02 14.77 -14.57
N ALA A 460 3.63 13.52 -14.85
CA ALA A 460 4.57 12.51 -15.27
C ALA A 460 4.94 12.62 -16.74
N HIS A 461 6.22 12.53 -17.05
CA HIS A 461 6.75 12.56 -18.41
C HIS A 461 7.25 11.19 -18.93
N GLY A 462 7.05 10.15 -18.14
CA GLY A 462 7.46 8.78 -18.45
C GLY A 462 7.15 7.81 -17.32
N PRO A 463 7.53 6.54 -17.45
CA PRO A 463 7.23 5.51 -16.47
C PRO A 463 8.03 5.62 -15.17
N ILE A 464 9.23 6.22 -15.20
CA ILE A 464 10.16 6.21 -14.06
C ILE A 464 9.94 7.45 -13.21
N PRO A 465 9.51 7.29 -11.94
CA PRO A 465 9.30 8.43 -11.04
C PRO A 465 10.60 9.00 -10.50
N PRO A 466 10.58 10.25 -9.98
CA PRO A 466 11.68 10.83 -9.23
C PRO A 466 12.16 9.97 -8.05
N GLY A 467 13.43 10.10 -7.68
CA GLY A 467 14.04 9.35 -6.56
C GLY A 467 14.51 7.93 -6.91
N VAL A 468 14.39 7.52 -8.15
CA VAL A 468 14.89 6.25 -8.70
C VAL A 468 16.09 6.52 -9.61
N PHE A 469 17.09 5.61 -9.61
CA PHE A 469 18.22 5.72 -10.54
C PHE A 469 17.74 5.87 -11.99
N GLY A 470 18.33 6.83 -12.71
CA GLY A 470 17.98 7.15 -14.10
C GLY A 470 16.77 8.07 -14.28
N ALA A 471 16.04 8.40 -13.23
CA ALA A 471 15.13 9.54 -13.26
C ALA A 471 15.96 10.82 -13.29
N LYS A 472 15.69 11.69 -14.26
CA LYS A 472 16.39 12.96 -14.41
C LYS A 472 15.37 14.09 -14.30
N GLU A 473 15.24 14.66 -13.13
CA GLU A 473 14.30 15.73 -12.87
C GLU A 473 14.80 17.06 -13.45
N GLY A 474 13.90 17.78 -14.12
CA GLY A 474 14.09 19.20 -14.44
C GLY A 474 15.18 19.52 -15.45
N GLN A 475 15.73 18.54 -16.17
CA GLN A 475 16.76 18.78 -17.18
C GLN A 475 16.15 18.94 -18.59
N PRO A 476 16.68 19.85 -19.44
CA PRO A 476 16.31 19.89 -20.85
C PRO A 476 16.51 18.51 -21.50
N GLY A 477 15.46 17.96 -22.09
CA GLY A 477 15.46 16.62 -22.70
C GLY A 477 14.72 15.53 -21.93
N GLU A 478 14.23 15.84 -20.72
CA GLU A 478 13.51 14.88 -19.86
C GLU A 478 11.98 14.98 -19.93
N PHE A 479 11.47 15.76 -20.84
CA PHE A 479 10.04 15.88 -21.09
C PHE A 479 9.56 14.81 -22.09
N ASN A 480 8.27 14.52 -22.06
CA ASN A 480 7.62 13.67 -23.06
C ASN A 480 7.53 14.43 -24.41
N PRO A 481 8.24 14.02 -25.47
CA PRO A 481 8.24 14.75 -26.75
C PRO A 481 6.91 14.66 -27.50
N VAL A 482 6.01 13.77 -27.10
CA VAL A 482 4.64 13.69 -27.64
C VAL A 482 3.79 14.84 -27.12
N THR A 483 3.91 15.18 -25.85
CA THR A 483 3.08 16.22 -25.20
C THR A 483 3.77 17.57 -25.09
N HIS A 484 5.11 17.62 -25.20
CA HIS A 484 5.92 18.83 -25.04
C HIS A 484 6.90 19.02 -26.18
N ARG A 485 7.42 20.23 -26.30
CA ARG A 485 8.47 20.61 -27.24
C ARG A 485 9.39 21.66 -26.62
N LEU A 486 10.60 21.75 -27.14
CA LEU A 486 11.54 22.77 -26.73
C LEU A 486 11.35 24.02 -27.63
N VAL A 487 11.02 25.16 -27.02
CA VAL A 487 10.84 26.44 -27.70
C VAL A 487 11.76 27.47 -27.05
N HIS A 488 12.71 28.01 -27.79
CA HIS A 488 13.71 28.96 -27.26
C HIS A 488 14.42 28.49 -25.96
N GLY A 489 14.70 27.17 -25.86
CA GLY A 489 15.36 26.59 -24.68
C GLY A 489 14.43 26.34 -23.47
N LYS A 490 13.12 26.60 -23.60
CA LYS A 490 12.12 26.28 -22.59
C LYS A 490 11.25 25.12 -23.04
N VAL A 491 10.93 24.25 -22.12
CA VAL A 491 9.97 23.16 -22.35
C VAL A 491 8.57 23.75 -22.30
N GLU A 492 7.84 23.61 -23.39
CA GLU A 492 6.45 24.08 -23.52
C GLU A 492 5.54 22.94 -23.95
N ARG A 493 4.32 22.93 -23.41
CA ARG A 493 3.29 21.99 -23.82
C ARG A 493 2.94 22.21 -25.30
N ARG A 494 2.73 21.13 -26.06
CA ARG A 494 2.26 21.23 -27.44
C ARG A 494 0.85 21.84 -27.52
N PRO A 495 0.59 22.70 -28.49
CA PRO A 495 -0.74 23.28 -28.68
C PRO A 495 -1.74 22.20 -29.13
N LEU A 496 -3.01 22.46 -28.89
CA LEU A 496 -4.10 21.52 -29.21
C LEU A 496 -4.26 21.27 -30.71
N GLU A 497 -3.79 22.20 -31.55
CA GLU A 497 -3.72 22.08 -33.01
C GLU A 497 -2.87 20.87 -33.45
N ASP A 498 -1.82 20.52 -32.69
CA ASP A 498 -1.02 19.34 -33.00
C ASP A 498 -1.83 18.07 -32.71
N ALA A 499 -2.68 18.06 -31.68
CA ALA A 499 -3.60 16.95 -31.42
C ALA A 499 -4.67 16.81 -32.50
N TYR A 500 -5.20 17.92 -33.05
CA TYR A 500 -6.16 17.86 -34.16
C TYR A 500 -5.57 17.23 -35.41
N LYS A 501 -4.33 17.55 -35.77
CA LYS A 501 -3.62 16.90 -36.88
C LYS A 501 -3.45 15.40 -36.66
N LEU A 502 -3.19 14.98 -35.41
CA LEU A 502 -3.10 13.58 -35.06
C LEU A 502 -4.48 12.89 -35.11
N MET A 503 -5.58 13.56 -34.76
CA MET A 503 -6.93 13.06 -34.93
C MET A 503 -7.28 12.84 -36.42
N GLU A 504 -6.85 13.72 -37.31
CA GLU A 504 -6.99 13.52 -38.76
C GLU A 504 -6.22 12.28 -39.22
N GLN A 505 -4.95 12.13 -38.78
CA GLN A 505 -4.11 10.95 -39.10
C GLN A 505 -4.72 9.65 -38.52
N ALA A 506 -5.35 9.73 -37.36
CA ALA A 506 -6.08 8.61 -36.76
C ALA A 506 -7.38 8.27 -37.50
N GLY A 507 -7.85 9.13 -38.41
CA GLY A 507 -9.09 8.95 -39.17
C GLY A 507 -10.33 9.39 -38.39
N TYR A 508 -10.19 10.26 -37.39
CA TYR A 508 -11.28 10.81 -36.57
C TYR A 508 -11.26 12.35 -36.52
N PRO A 509 -11.29 13.05 -37.66
CA PRO A 509 -11.34 14.50 -37.67
C PRO A 509 -12.53 15.02 -36.86
N GLY A 510 -12.27 15.95 -35.91
CA GLY A 510 -13.29 16.50 -35.02
C GLY A 510 -14.04 15.44 -34.20
N GLY A 511 -13.37 14.32 -33.87
CA GLY A 511 -13.96 13.23 -33.07
C GLY A 511 -14.98 12.37 -33.83
N ARG A 512 -14.95 12.37 -35.16
CA ARG A 512 -15.86 11.55 -35.99
C ARG A 512 -15.09 10.68 -36.96
N ASP A 513 -15.54 9.45 -37.10
CA ASP A 513 -14.98 8.52 -38.09
C ASP A 513 -15.11 9.12 -39.50
N ALA A 514 -13.99 9.27 -40.19
CA ALA A 514 -13.91 9.93 -41.48
C ALA A 514 -14.68 9.21 -42.58
N LYS A 515 -14.95 7.90 -42.45
CA LYS A 515 -15.68 7.09 -43.46
C LYS A 515 -17.18 7.07 -43.16
N THR A 516 -17.58 6.98 -41.91
CA THR A 516 -19.00 6.76 -41.54
C THR A 516 -19.66 8.00 -40.95
N GLY A 517 -18.90 9.03 -40.56
CA GLY A 517 -19.40 10.23 -39.89
C GLY A 517 -19.85 9.99 -38.43
N LYS A 518 -19.78 8.75 -37.94
CA LYS A 518 -20.19 8.42 -36.56
C LYS A 518 -19.25 9.05 -35.53
N PRO A 519 -19.79 9.53 -34.38
CA PRO A 519 -18.95 10.02 -33.31
C PRO A 519 -18.06 8.92 -32.77
N LEU A 520 -16.82 9.27 -32.41
CA LEU A 520 -15.92 8.38 -31.68
C LEU A 520 -16.33 8.33 -30.22
N VAL A 521 -16.75 7.16 -29.77
CA VAL A 521 -17.06 6.88 -28.35
C VAL A 521 -16.01 5.96 -27.80
N LEU A 522 -15.35 6.35 -26.72
CA LEU A 522 -14.37 5.54 -26.02
C LEU A 522 -14.84 5.22 -24.60
N ASN A 523 -14.51 4.03 -24.12
CA ASN A 523 -14.92 3.52 -22.83
C ASN A 523 -13.79 3.68 -21.83
N TYR A 524 -14.07 4.32 -20.71
CA TYR A 524 -13.15 4.46 -19.60
C TYR A 524 -13.58 3.61 -18.41
N ASP A 525 -12.78 2.62 -18.09
CA ASP A 525 -13.00 1.69 -17.00
C ASP A 525 -12.31 2.19 -15.73
N PHE A 526 -13.07 2.25 -14.64
CA PHE A 526 -12.65 2.88 -13.40
C PHE A 526 -13.03 2.04 -12.17
N GLN A 527 -12.10 1.90 -11.24
CA GLN A 527 -12.16 0.94 -10.13
C GLN A 527 -12.73 1.49 -8.80
N ARG A 528 -13.55 2.52 -8.83
CA ARG A 528 -14.09 3.13 -7.60
C ARG A 528 -15.57 3.38 -7.70
N VAL A 529 -16.24 3.32 -6.55
CA VAL A 529 -17.61 3.82 -6.44
C VAL A 529 -17.60 5.33 -6.65
N VAL A 530 -18.53 5.83 -7.46
CA VAL A 530 -18.60 7.26 -7.77
C VAL A 530 -19.00 8.06 -6.52
N THR A 531 -18.05 8.82 -5.97
CA THR A 531 -18.30 9.83 -4.94
C THR A 531 -18.42 11.22 -5.57
N PRO A 532 -18.90 12.26 -4.85
CA PRO A 532 -18.92 13.62 -5.39
C PRO A 532 -17.57 14.14 -5.87
N GLU A 533 -16.49 13.82 -5.16
CA GLU A 533 -15.12 14.19 -5.53
C GLU A 533 -14.68 13.50 -6.83
N LEU A 534 -14.94 12.20 -6.94
CA LEU A 534 -14.64 11.42 -8.13
C LEU A 534 -15.47 11.85 -9.32
N LYS A 535 -16.71 12.34 -9.09
CA LYS A 535 -17.51 12.94 -10.14
C LYS A 535 -16.81 14.16 -10.75
N ALA A 536 -16.21 15.02 -9.93
CA ALA A 536 -15.48 16.19 -10.41
C ALA A 536 -14.26 15.80 -11.28
N GLU A 537 -13.53 14.74 -10.89
CA GLU A 537 -12.42 14.19 -11.68
C GLU A 537 -12.92 13.63 -13.01
N ASN A 538 -13.97 12.84 -13.00
CA ASN A 538 -14.57 12.26 -14.20
C ASN A 538 -15.11 13.35 -15.14
N ASP A 539 -15.80 14.37 -14.60
CA ASP A 539 -16.29 15.51 -15.37
C ASP A 539 -15.13 16.31 -15.98
N TRP A 540 -14.00 16.44 -15.27
CA TRP A 540 -12.79 17.04 -15.83
C TRP A 540 -12.23 16.20 -16.99
N LEU A 541 -12.10 14.88 -16.80
CA LEU A 541 -11.58 13.99 -17.83
C LEU A 541 -12.47 13.99 -19.08
N ILE A 542 -13.79 13.94 -18.92
CA ILE A 542 -14.76 14.09 -20.03
C ILE A 542 -14.50 15.37 -20.82
N ARG A 543 -14.26 16.51 -20.14
CA ARG A 543 -13.93 17.77 -20.80
C ARG A 543 -12.60 17.71 -21.56
N GLN A 544 -11.58 16.98 -21.06
CA GLN A 544 -10.32 16.82 -21.81
C GLN A 544 -10.54 16.07 -23.12
N PHE A 545 -11.29 14.98 -23.12
CA PHE A 545 -11.64 14.21 -24.32
C PHE A 545 -12.54 15.01 -25.28
N ALA A 546 -13.46 15.79 -24.75
CA ALA A 546 -14.35 16.64 -25.52
C ALA A 546 -13.60 17.73 -26.35
N LYS A 547 -12.38 18.16 -25.93
CA LYS A 547 -11.52 19.03 -26.74
C LYS A 547 -11.23 18.44 -28.14
N LEU A 548 -11.17 17.11 -28.23
CA LEU A 548 -10.96 16.36 -29.47
C LEU A 548 -12.25 15.93 -30.15
N GLY A 549 -13.43 16.29 -29.61
CA GLY A 549 -14.73 15.80 -30.05
C GLY A 549 -15.01 14.35 -29.69
N ILE A 550 -14.20 13.74 -28.84
CA ILE A 550 -14.36 12.35 -28.37
C ILE A 550 -15.41 12.31 -27.26
N GLN A 551 -16.36 11.42 -27.37
CA GLN A 551 -17.29 11.09 -26.29
C GLN A 551 -16.67 10.01 -25.39
N LEU A 552 -16.51 10.31 -24.10
CA LEU A 552 -15.97 9.39 -23.10
C LEU A 552 -17.12 8.78 -22.28
N ASP A 553 -17.27 7.46 -22.32
CA ASP A 553 -18.24 6.69 -21.54
C ASP A 553 -17.57 6.14 -20.28
N ILE A 554 -18.01 6.62 -19.11
CA ILE A 554 -17.42 6.24 -17.82
C ILE A 554 -18.07 4.95 -17.31
N ARG A 555 -17.26 3.93 -17.05
CA ARG A 555 -17.68 2.61 -16.56
C ARG A 555 -17.08 2.33 -15.20
N ALA A 556 -17.74 2.85 -14.17
CA ALA A 556 -17.34 2.62 -12.78
C ALA A 556 -17.79 1.23 -12.32
N THR A 557 -16.87 0.46 -11.75
CA THR A 557 -17.16 -0.85 -11.15
C THR A 557 -16.43 -0.98 -9.81
N ASP A 558 -16.86 -1.93 -8.96
CA ASP A 558 -16.09 -2.29 -7.79
C ASP A 558 -14.73 -2.92 -8.17
N PHE A 559 -13.79 -2.88 -7.24
CA PHE A 559 -12.41 -3.30 -7.50
C PHE A 559 -12.30 -4.76 -7.99
N ASN A 560 -13.09 -5.68 -7.46
CA ASN A 560 -13.01 -7.09 -7.84
C ASN A 560 -13.52 -7.32 -9.27
N GLN A 561 -14.65 -6.70 -9.62
CA GLN A 561 -15.20 -6.75 -10.98
C GLN A 561 -14.25 -6.08 -11.98
N PHE A 562 -13.64 -4.98 -11.59
CA PHE A 562 -12.63 -4.31 -12.40
C PHE A 562 -11.42 -5.21 -12.66
N GLN A 563 -10.87 -5.85 -11.61
CA GLN A 563 -9.76 -6.80 -11.73
C GLN A 563 -10.10 -7.95 -12.68
N GLU A 564 -11.30 -8.52 -12.56
CA GLU A 564 -11.75 -9.60 -13.44
C GLU A 564 -11.86 -9.13 -14.90
N LYS A 565 -12.34 -7.90 -15.11
CA LYS A 565 -12.46 -7.31 -16.46
C LYS A 565 -11.09 -7.09 -17.08
N ILE A 566 -10.13 -6.59 -16.32
CA ILE A 566 -8.74 -6.39 -16.72
C ILE A 566 -8.11 -7.74 -17.09
N LEU A 567 -8.25 -8.74 -16.23
CA LEU A 567 -7.69 -10.08 -16.45
C LEU A 567 -8.23 -10.72 -17.74
N LYS A 568 -9.50 -10.46 -18.07
CA LYS A 568 -10.14 -10.93 -19.32
C LYS A 568 -9.82 -10.07 -20.56
N GLY A 569 -9.03 -9.00 -20.42
CA GLY A 569 -8.69 -8.08 -21.50
C GLY A 569 -9.88 -7.30 -22.09
N LYS A 570 -10.97 -7.14 -21.33
CA LYS A 570 -12.24 -6.53 -21.78
C LYS A 570 -12.35 -5.03 -21.47
N HIS A 571 -11.31 -4.41 -21.05
CA HIS A 571 -11.19 -2.96 -20.86
C HIS A 571 -10.69 -2.29 -22.14
N GLN A 572 -10.93 -0.98 -22.29
CA GLN A 572 -10.41 -0.19 -23.42
C GLN A 572 -9.44 0.89 -22.95
N ILE A 573 -9.92 1.84 -22.15
CA ILE A 573 -9.10 2.84 -21.44
C ILE A 573 -9.33 2.61 -19.96
N PHE A 574 -8.28 2.72 -19.16
CA PHE A 574 -8.38 2.44 -17.73
C PHE A 574 -7.46 3.36 -16.92
N TRP A 575 -7.81 3.59 -15.64
CA TRP A 575 -6.96 4.27 -14.68
C TRP A 575 -6.24 3.26 -13.82
N TRP A 576 -4.93 3.40 -13.72
CA TRP A 576 -4.10 2.55 -12.88
C TRP A 576 -2.94 3.32 -12.27
N GLY A 577 -2.34 2.80 -11.22
CA GLY A 577 -1.12 3.30 -10.62
C GLY A 577 -0.26 2.18 -10.07
N TRP A 578 0.99 2.48 -9.87
CA TRP A 578 1.95 1.56 -9.29
C TRP A 578 2.76 2.25 -8.21
N PHE A 579 2.78 1.65 -7.02
CA PHE A 579 3.72 1.99 -5.98
C PHE A 579 4.91 1.05 -6.07
N ALA A 580 6.13 1.58 -5.97
CA ALA A 580 7.32 0.76 -6.05
C ALA A 580 7.35 -0.33 -4.96
N ASP A 581 7.65 -1.56 -5.37
CA ASP A 581 8.02 -2.63 -4.46
C ASP A 581 9.43 -2.41 -3.93
N TYR A 582 10.29 -1.84 -4.78
CA TYR A 582 11.67 -1.47 -4.49
C TYR A 582 12.11 -0.29 -5.37
N PRO A 583 13.12 0.49 -4.94
CA PRO A 583 13.54 1.73 -5.61
C PRO A 583 14.44 1.48 -6.82
N ASP A 584 13.95 0.76 -7.84
CA ASP A 584 14.64 0.53 -9.10
C ASP A 584 13.69 0.78 -10.29
N ALA A 585 14.23 1.33 -11.38
CA ALA A 585 13.48 1.61 -12.59
C ALA A 585 12.87 0.35 -13.22
N GLU A 586 13.49 -0.79 -13.02
CA GLU A 586 12.98 -2.08 -13.48
C GLU A 586 11.55 -2.32 -12.94
N ASN A 587 11.25 -1.91 -11.70
CA ASN A 587 9.93 -2.06 -11.07
C ASN A 587 8.82 -1.17 -11.66
N PHE A 588 9.13 -0.32 -12.62
CA PHE A 588 8.16 0.44 -13.41
C PHE A 588 8.15 -0.01 -14.86
N LEU A 589 9.30 -0.37 -15.40
CA LEU A 589 9.42 -0.81 -16.79
C LEU A 589 8.83 -2.21 -17.01
N PHE A 590 8.81 -3.08 -15.97
CA PHE A 590 8.18 -4.41 -16.06
C PHE A 590 6.67 -4.36 -16.31
N LEU A 591 6.00 -3.25 -15.94
CA LEU A 591 4.59 -3.01 -16.22
C LEU A 591 4.29 -2.85 -17.73
N LEU A 592 5.33 -2.73 -18.55
CA LEU A 592 5.24 -2.61 -20.00
C LEU A 592 5.97 -3.75 -20.72
N TYR A 593 6.51 -4.71 -19.99
CA TYR A 593 7.15 -5.90 -20.54
C TYR A 593 6.12 -6.88 -21.10
N GLY A 594 6.22 -7.24 -22.39
CA GLY A 594 5.22 -8.06 -23.07
C GLY A 594 4.93 -9.41 -22.39
N PRO A 595 5.95 -10.20 -21.98
CA PRO A 595 5.72 -11.43 -21.21
C PRO A 595 4.99 -11.27 -19.86
N ASN A 596 4.87 -10.06 -19.33
CA ASN A 596 4.08 -9.73 -18.15
C ASN A 596 2.63 -9.32 -18.47
N SER A 597 2.14 -9.57 -19.69
CA SER A 597 0.75 -9.24 -20.07
C SER A 597 -0.24 -9.78 -19.05
N LYS A 598 -1.09 -8.90 -18.54
CA LYS A 598 -2.09 -9.25 -17.51
C LYS A 598 -3.09 -10.28 -18.03
N SER A 599 -3.57 -10.08 -19.25
CA SER A 599 -4.62 -10.94 -19.82
C SER A 599 -4.10 -12.25 -20.42
N GLN A 600 -2.82 -12.31 -20.80
CA GLN A 600 -2.23 -13.50 -21.46
C GLN A 600 -1.40 -14.35 -20.51
N HIS A 601 -0.79 -13.74 -19.49
CA HIS A 601 0.18 -14.38 -18.62
C HIS A 601 -0.03 -14.11 -17.14
N GLU A 602 -1.15 -13.44 -16.77
CA GLU A 602 -1.51 -13.07 -15.39
C GLU A 602 -0.45 -12.18 -14.68
N GLY A 603 0.41 -11.51 -15.47
CA GLY A 603 1.41 -10.58 -14.96
C GLY A 603 0.84 -9.19 -14.64
N GLU A 604 1.69 -8.16 -14.52
CA GLU A 604 1.27 -6.82 -14.11
C GLU A 604 1.24 -5.79 -15.27
N ASN A 605 1.53 -6.19 -16.50
CA ASN A 605 1.34 -5.36 -17.68
C ASN A 605 -0.15 -5.25 -18.04
N THR A 606 -0.86 -4.38 -17.34
CA THR A 606 -2.31 -4.18 -17.48
C THR A 606 -2.71 -3.60 -18.84
N ALA A 607 -1.82 -2.84 -19.48
CA ALA A 607 -2.02 -2.37 -20.85
C ALA A 607 -1.90 -3.47 -21.91
N ASN A 608 -1.41 -4.65 -21.54
CA ASN A 608 -1.06 -5.73 -22.47
C ASN A 608 -0.09 -5.24 -23.57
N TYR A 609 0.75 -4.25 -23.27
CA TYR A 609 1.69 -3.65 -24.20
C TYR A 609 2.67 -4.69 -24.71
N LEU A 610 2.95 -4.65 -26.01
CA LEU A 610 3.88 -5.57 -26.67
C LEU A 610 4.72 -4.79 -27.66
N ASN A 611 6.03 -4.76 -27.43
CA ASN A 611 7.01 -4.22 -28.36
C ASN A 611 8.31 -5.04 -28.25
N PRO A 612 8.68 -5.79 -29.29
CA PRO A 612 9.85 -6.71 -29.22
C PRO A 612 11.17 -6.03 -28.90
N GLU A 613 11.37 -4.78 -29.33
CA GLU A 613 12.59 -4.03 -29.03
C GLU A 613 12.61 -3.57 -27.57
N PHE A 614 11.49 -3.10 -27.03
CA PHE A 614 11.36 -2.81 -25.61
C PHE A 614 11.64 -4.06 -24.78
N ASP A 615 11.05 -5.21 -25.15
CA ASP A 615 11.24 -6.47 -24.44
C ASP A 615 12.71 -6.94 -24.48
N ARG A 616 13.40 -6.72 -25.60
CA ARG A 616 14.82 -7.02 -25.73
C ARG A 616 15.68 -6.14 -24.80
N LEU A 617 15.37 -4.85 -24.76
CA LEU A 617 16.05 -3.89 -23.89
C LEU A 617 15.76 -4.17 -22.41
N TYR A 618 14.52 -4.54 -22.08
CA TYR A 618 14.14 -4.91 -20.72
C TYR A 618 14.93 -6.11 -20.20
N ARG A 619 15.05 -7.18 -20.99
CA ARG A 619 15.89 -8.34 -20.62
C ARG A 619 17.35 -7.96 -20.40
N LYS A 620 17.86 -7.00 -21.18
CA LYS A 620 19.22 -6.47 -20.95
C LYS A 620 19.27 -5.69 -19.63
N LEU A 621 18.30 -4.82 -19.39
CA LEU A 621 18.21 -3.98 -18.18
C LEU A 621 18.29 -4.82 -16.90
N GLN A 622 17.59 -5.96 -16.86
CA GLN A 622 17.53 -6.84 -15.68
C GLN A 622 18.91 -7.35 -15.21
N SER A 623 19.89 -7.40 -16.08
CA SER A 623 21.25 -7.87 -15.75
C SER A 623 22.25 -6.75 -15.45
N LEU A 624 21.84 -5.47 -15.54
CA LEU A 624 22.72 -4.32 -15.36
C LEU A 624 22.63 -3.74 -13.96
N GLU A 625 23.76 -3.40 -13.39
CA GLU A 625 23.87 -2.56 -12.20
C GLU A 625 23.73 -1.08 -12.56
N ASP A 626 23.45 -0.25 -11.56
CA ASP A 626 23.35 1.20 -11.74
C ASP A 626 24.67 1.75 -12.30
N GLY A 627 24.58 2.40 -13.45
CA GLY A 627 25.72 2.94 -14.16
C GLY A 627 25.34 3.47 -15.54
N PRO A 628 26.32 4.02 -16.30
CA PRO A 628 26.05 4.65 -17.59
C PRO A 628 25.36 3.75 -18.61
N GLU A 629 25.69 2.46 -18.63
CA GLU A 629 25.06 1.49 -19.55
C GLU A 629 23.60 1.26 -19.23
N LYS A 630 23.24 1.11 -17.94
CA LYS A 630 21.85 0.98 -17.50
C LYS A 630 21.08 2.25 -17.84
N ALA A 631 21.65 3.43 -17.58
CA ALA A 631 21.05 4.71 -17.91
C ALA A 631 20.76 4.86 -19.42
N ASP A 632 21.68 4.43 -20.29
CA ASP A 632 21.49 4.45 -21.75
C ASP A 632 20.38 3.50 -22.21
N VAL A 633 20.33 2.30 -21.66
CA VAL A 633 19.24 1.33 -21.94
C VAL A 633 17.89 1.89 -21.51
N MET A 634 17.82 2.47 -20.31
CA MET A 634 16.60 3.10 -19.79
C MET A 634 16.11 4.28 -20.64
N ALA A 635 17.04 5.14 -21.10
CA ALA A 635 16.70 6.25 -21.98
C ALA A 635 16.06 5.74 -23.29
N LYS A 636 16.62 4.71 -23.91
CA LYS A 636 16.05 4.08 -25.13
C LYS A 636 14.67 3.47 -24.88
N MET A 637 14.50 2.82 -23.75
CA MET A 637 13.18 2.26 -23.37
C MET A 637 12.13 3.34 -23.13
N ASN A 638 12.51 4.44 -22.46
CA ASN A 638 11.65 5.60 -22.26
C ASN A 638 11.23 6.23 -23.59
N ASP A 639 12.15 6.38 -24.55
CA ASP A 639 11.83 6.93 -25.87
C ASP A 639 10.83 6.06 -26.63
N ILE A 640 10.97 4.74 -26.58
CA ILE A 640 10.03 3.81 -27.22
C ILE A 640 8.62 3.99 -26.63
N VAL A 641 8.47 3.94 -25.30
CA VAL A 641 7.14 3.99 -24.69
C VAL A 641 6.51 5.37 -24.74
N ARG A 642 7.29 6.44 -24.74
CA ARG A 642 6.81 7.80 -24.98
C ARG A 642 6.21 7.92 -26.38
N GLN A 643 6.89 7.38 -27.42
CA GLN A 643 6.41 7.41 -28.80
C GLN A 643 5.21 6.49 -29.04
N ASP A 644 5.22 5.30 -28.51
CA ASP A 644 4.11 4.35 -28.66
C ASP A 644 2.87 4.77 -27.85
N ALA A 645 3.08 5.54 -26.78
CA ALA A 645 2.06 6.05 -25.87
C ALA A 645 1.08 4.94 -25.38
N PRO A 646 1.57 3.82 -24.80
CA PRO A 646 0.68 2.83 -24.18
C PRO A 646 -0.08 3.41 -22.99
N TRP A 647 0.43 4.48 -22.42
CA TRP A 647 -0.16 5.27 -21.38
C TRP A 647 -0.17 6.76 -21.76
N ALA A 648 -1.24 7.47 -21.41
CA ALA A 648 -1.18 8.90 -21.19
C ALA A 648 -0.68 9.10 -19.76
N TRP A 649 0.55 9.58 -19.62
CA TRP A 649 1.23 9.76 -18.35
C TRP A 649 0.45 10.73 -17.48
N GLY A 650 0.08 10.32 -16.28
CA GLY A 650 -0.67 11.14 -15.34
C GLY A 650 0.24 11.95 -14.43
N TYR A 651 0.53 11.42 -13.26
CA TYR A 651 1.35 12.13 -12.28
C TYR A 651 2.18 11.17 -11.42
N TRP A 652 3.26 11.68 -10.87
CA TRP A 652 4.03 11.10 -9.79
C TRP A 652 3.50 11.66 -8.48
N SER A 653 3.06 10.83 -7.55
CA SER A 653 2.43 11.30 -6.33
C SER A 653 3.46 11.73 -5.28
N TYR A 654 3.00 12.58 -4.36
CA TYR A 654 3.71 12.81 -3.12
C TYR A 654 3.08 11.94 -2.02
N SER A 655 3.90 11.33 -1.17
CA SER A 655 3.46 10.70 0.05
C SER A 655 3.42 11.74 1.17
N GLY A 656 2.25 11.90 1.76
CA GLY A 656 2.04 12.74 2.93
C GLY A 656 1.42 11.91 4.04
N LEU A 657 1.91 12.08 5.26
CA LEU A 657 1.33 11.48 6.45
C LEU A 657 0.88 12.58 7.39
N ALA A 658 -0.19 12.35 8.10
CA ALA A 658 -0.61 13.24 9.16
C ALA A 658 -0.35 12.59 10.51
N PHE A 659 0.30 13.32 11.39
CA PHE A 659 0.56 12.88 12.74
C PHE A 659 0.05 13.90 13.74
N GLN A 660 -0.42 13.43 14.86
CA GLN A 660 -0.66 14.27 16.02
C GLN A 660 0.66 14.81 16.57
N ARG A 661 0.63 15.95 17.27
CA ARG A 661 1.81 16.60 17.87
C ARG A 661 2.60 15.71 18.85
N TRP A 662 1.92 14.78 19.48
CA TRP A 662 2.50 13.82 20.44
C TRP A 662 3.07 12.55 19.77
N VAL A 663 2.96 12.42 18.44
CA VAL A 663 3.60 11.33 17.71
C VAL A 663 4.94 11.81 17.20
N HIS A 664 5.99 11.11 17.58
CA HIS A 664 7.37 11.43 17.22
C HIS A 664 7.92 10.43 16.20
N ASN A 665 9.00 10.84 15.52
CA ASN A 665 9.75 10.01 14.56
C ASN A 665 9.00 9.70 13.23
N GLY A 666 7.92 10.39 12.96
CA GLY A 666 7.17 10.23 11.73
C GLY A 666 7.96 10.74 10.52
N LYS A 667 8.28 9.86 9.57
CA LYS A 667 8.85 10.21 8.25
C LYS A 667 8.09 9.46 7.16
N PRO A 668 7.56 10.15 6.14
CA PRO A 668 6.86 9.50 5.05
C PRO A 668 7.84 8.76 4.12
N GLY A 669 7.32 7.80 3.36
CA GLY A 669 8.07 7.02 2.38
C GLY A 669 7.41 5.67 2.12
N VAL A 670 7.22 5.31 0.86
CA VAL A 670 6.46 4.11 0.44
C VAL A 670 7.21 2.82 0.73
N VAL A 671 8.53 2.85 0.55
CA VAL A 671 9.36 1.64 0.63
C VAL A 671 9.63 1.21 2.07
N VAL A 672 9.63 2.17 3.02
CA VAL A 672 9.75 1.85 4.46
C VAL A 672 8.37 1.51 5.02
N ARG A 673 8.01 0.24 4.98
CA ARG A 673 6.67 -0.24 5.33
C ARG A 673 6.51 -0.63 6.80
N ASP A 674 7.62 -0.89 7.50
CA ASP A 674 7.70 -1.27 8.92
C ASP A 674 7.81 -0.06 9.86
N ARG A 675 6.93 0.93 9.70
CA ARG A 675 7.03 2.25 10.36
C ARG A 675 6.57 2.27 11.80
N ALA A 676 5.58 1.48 12.17
CA ALA A 676 4.95 1.56 13.50
C ALA A 676 5.94 1.27 14.63
N ARG A 677 6.95 0.43 14.38
CA ARG A 677 8.01 0.16 15.37
C ARG A 677 8.81 1.39 15.78
N TYR A 678 8.92 2.38 14.89
CA TYR A 678 9.71 3.60 15.11
C TYR A 678 8.89 4.77 15.65
N LEU A 679 7.57 4.69 15.59
CA LEU A 679 6.69 5.76 16.07
C LEU A 679 6.60 5.72 17.58
N ARG A 680 6.94 6.85 18.23
CA ARG A 680 6.81 7.04 19.68
C ARG A 680 5.63 7.94 19.99
N VAL A 681 4.81 7.53 20.93
CA VAL A 681 3.62 8.28 21.38
C VAL A 681 3.89 8.86 22.77
N ASP A 682 3.70 10.18 22.93
CA ASP A 682 3.64 10.82 24.24
C ASP A 682 2.19 10.77 24.74
N ALA A 683 1.89 9.74 25.54
CA ALA A 683 0.54 9.50 26.05
C ALA A 683 0.09 10.59 27.05
N GLU A 684 1.01 11.28 27.72
CA GLU A 684 0.66 12.39 28.62
C GLU A 684 0.21 13.63 27.82
N ASP A 685 0.99 13.99 26.77
CA ASP A 685 0.60 15.10 25.90
C ASP A 685 -0.71 14.81 25.16
N ARG A 686 -0.89 13.56 24.67
CA ARG A 686 -2.15 13.11 24.09
C ARG A 686 -3.32 13.30 25.07
N THR A 687 -3.19 12.84 26.30
CA THR A 687 -4.23 12.94 27.32
C THR A 687 -4.59 14.39 27.62
N ARG A 688 -3.58 15.26 27.80
CA ARG A 688 -3.79 16.70 28.03
C ARG A 688 -4.48 17.37 26.84
N SER A 689 -4.02 17.06 25.63
CA SER A 689 -4.57 17.67 24.41
C SER A 689 -6.00 17.24 24.15
N ILE A 690 -6.33 15.96 24.27
CA ILE A 690 -7.70 15.44 24.10
C ILE A 690 -8.65 16.10 25.11
N ALA A 691 -8.22 16.21 26.38
CA ALA A 691 -9.03 16.85 27.42
C ALA A 691 -9.26 18.35 27.12
N ALA A 692 -8.23 19.05 26.62
CA ALA A 692 -8.34 20.46 26.27
C ALA A 692 -9.22 20.68 25.03
N TRP A 693 -9.13 19.80 24.04
CA TRP A 693 -9.84 19.96 22.78
C TRP A 693 -11.31 19.55 22.83
N ASN A 694 -11.65 18.57 23.66
CA ASN A 694 -12.98 18.00 23.77
C ASN A 694 -13.67 18.35 25.10
N GLY A 695 -13.13 19.31 25.86
CA GLY A 695 -13.71 19.79 27.07
C GLY A 695 -15.11 20.41 26.84
N PRO A 696 -16.07 20.24 27.77
CA PRO A 696 -17.40 20.80 27.60
C PRO A 696 -17.36 22.33 27.58
N VAL A 697 -18.03 22.92 26.60
CA VAL A 697 -18.21 24.36 26.48
C VAL A 697 -19.39 24.78 27.42
N TRP A 698 -19.07 25.33 28.57
CA TRP A 698 -20.05 25.65 29.60
C TRP A 698 -20.84 26.94 29.38
N TRP A 699 -20.32 27.89 28.58
CA TRP A 699 -20.96 29.18 28.41
C TRP A 699 -22.38 29.14 27.83
N PRO A 700 -22.76 28.24 26.90
CA PRO A 700 -24.15 28.16 26.43
C PRO A 700 -25.09 27.70 27.53
N LEU A 701 -24.67 26.76 28.38
CA LEU A 701 -25.46 26.30 29.52
C LEU A 701 -25.61 27.42 30.58
N LEU A 702 -24.56 28.19 30.81
CA LEU A 702 -24.61 29.39 31.65
C LEU A 702 -25.58 30.44 31.07
N ALA A 703 -25.50 30.69 29.75
CA ALA A 703 -26.41 31.62 29.07
C ALA A 703 -27.89 31.16 29.19
N PHE A 704 -28.15 29.87 28.98
CA PHE A 704 -29.49 29.29 29.20
C PHE A 704 -29.95 29.39 30.65
N ALA A 705 -29.10 29.14 31.63
CA ALA A 705 -29.43 29.26 33.05
C ALA A 705 -29.71 30.69 33.43
N VAL A 706 -28.92 31.67 32.97
CA VAL A 706 -29.13 33.11 33.20
C VAL A 706 -30.42 33.58 32.51
N GLY A 707 -30.66 33.18 31.26
CA GLY A 707 -31.89 33.49 30.54
C GLY A 707 -33.12 32.91 31.21
N GLY A 708 -33.06 31.65 31.62
CA GLY A 708 -34.13 31.00 32.39
C GLY A 708 -34.42 31.68 33.72
N LEU A 709 -33.38 32.09 34.45
CA LEU A 709 -33.49 32.84 35.69
C LEU A 709 -34.13 34.24 35.47
N ALA A 710 -33.72 34.94 34.42
CA ALA A 710 -34.28 36.23 34.04
C ALA A 710 -35.77 36.11 33.68
N ILE A 711 -36.16 35.09 32.91
CA ILE A 711 -37.57 34.80 32.59
C ILE A 711 -38.35 34.46 33.88
N PHE A 712 -37.78 33.62 34.75
CA PHE A 712 -38.42 33.26 36.02
C PHE A 712 -38.62 34.47 36.93
N ILE A 713 -37.65 35.35 37.06
CA ILE A 713 -37.76 36.60 37.82
C ILE A 713 -38.83 37.54 37.20
N GLY A 714 -38.78 37.66 35.84
CA GLY A 714 -39.75 38.47 35.10
C GLY A 714 -41.19 38.00 35.28
N THR A 715 -41.41 36.68 35.16
CA THR A 715 -42.75 36.08 35.36
C THR A 715 -43.26 36.24 36.84
N ARG A 716 -42.35 36.01 37.79
CA ARG A 716 -42.69 36.23 39.21
C ARG A 716 -43.03 37.68 39.49
N ARG A 717 -42.29 38.65 38.96
CA ARG A 717 -42.59 40.08 39.09
C ARG A 717 -43.93 40.45 38.41
N ALA A 718 -44.19 39.92 37.24
CA ALA A 718 -45.46 40.14 36.53
C ALA A 718 -46.61 39.53 37.28
N TRP A 719 -46.47 38.39 37.90
CA TRP A 719 -47.46 37.71 38.70
C TRP A 719 -47.79 38.49 40.01
N ALA A 720 -46.72 38.90 40.72
CA ALA A 720 -46.84 39.72 41.90
C ALA A 720 -47.55 41.09 41.62
N LYS A 721 -47.26 41.72 40.46
CA LYS A 721 -48.00 42.93 40.03
C LYS A 721 -49.46 42.65 39.74
N ARG A 722 -49.86 41.53 39.18
CA ARG A 722 -51.23 41.11 38.92
C ARG A 722 -51.97 40.83 40.21
N GLU A 723 -51.34 40.11 41.15
CA GLU A 723 -51.95 39.87 42.48
C GLU A 723 -52.17 41.16 43.24
N ALA A 724 -51.20 42.08 43.21
CA ALA A 724 -51.39 43.41 43.84
C ALA A 724 -52.51 44.24 43.19
N ALA A 725 -52.67 44.17 41.87
CA ALA A 725 -53.74 44.86 41.15
C ALA A 725 -55.13 44.25 41.43
N THR A 726 -55.23 42.93 41.60
CA THR A 726 -56.49 42.25 41.98
C THR A 726 -56.87 42.52 43.45
N ALA A 727 -55.86 42.62 44.34
CA ALA A 727 -56.13 42.97 45.76
C ALA A 727 -56.63 44.43 45.95
N LEU A 728 -56.22 45.35 45.08
CA LEU A 728 -56.69 46.76 45.09
C LEU A 728 -58.05 46.97 44.39
N GLY A 729 -58.46 46.02 43.53
CA GLY A 729 -59.76 46.09 42.81
C GLY A 729 -60.93 45.44 43.54
N GLY A 730 -60.71 44.81 44.70
CA GLY A 730 -61.75 44.15 45.52
C GLY A 730 -62.42 45.03 46.60
N SER A 731 -62.12 46.33 46.61
CA SER A 731 -62.78 47.28 47.53
C SER A 731 -63.56 48.37 46.76
N ARG A 732 -64.59 47.91 46.03
CA ARG A 732 -65.71 48.77 45.60
C ARG A 732 -66.99 47.98 45.67
#